data_35a468c3d4aedb3f7bf755a4d15b3124
#
_entry.id   35a468c3d4aedb3f7bf755a4d15b3124
#
_cell.length_a   1.000
_cell.length_b   1.000
_cell.length_c   1.000
_cell.angle_alpha   90.00
_cell.angle_beta   90.00
_cell.angle_gamma   90.00
#
_symmetry.space_group_name_H-M   'P 1'
#
loop_
_entity.id
_entity.type
_entity.pdbx_description
1 polymer ?
#
loop_
_entity_poly.entity_id
_entity_poly.type
_entity_poly.pdbx_seq_one_letter_code
_entity_poly.pdbx_strand_id
1 'polypeptide(L)'
;MNRTSIESGFITFADRLIRWKWGVLLAVVILTALLFSHLPKITIDTSNEGFLRADDPVLLQYNEFREQFGREEVVLIAIRPVDLFAPEFLTKLKQFHAEIEATVPHLDEVTSLVNVRYTVGKDDELLVEDLLEAFPDSDEGRKQLKQAALNHPFYQDLLISENGALTTVVIETRAFSEEAGGDALTDGFEDAPAEESATAETERTFLTDEENGEVVAAVMQLVEAYQGEDFPIEVAGSPIVMEVLKKSMQSDMRQFTLTMVAIIFLFLFLLFRRVTGILTPLVVVILSLVATIALMALSGTALKLPTQILPSFVLAVGVGDSVHILSIFYRRYDHTGDKLEAIRFALGHSGLAVVMTSLTTAAGLFSFSTAELGAVAELGVFGAAGVLLAMFYSLILLPTLLAIFPVRRKHHKSSDSEADEEGNTVTGMMDRLLNRAVSVSTNHAATVVFVAAILFIVAIAGITQLQFKHDVMKWLPEEIPIRVATDHLDRDLNGTISVEVIVDSGEQEGLYNPQIIGALSKIQDELDHFGDELNGLDAGKRISVIDVLRETNQALNENQAAYYVTPKERQLIAQELLLFENSGSDDLENLVDSELRTARITLRLPWRDAGSYTAIVDEVQERVDQALPEGVESQVTGLMMIFARTLDAMMTSMAQSYTIAAFVVTMMMILLVGHIRLGLISMVPNLLPITIVLGFMGITGLPLDAFTMLIGSIALGLAVDDTVHFMHNFQRYYRQSGDTVEAITHTLHTAGRAMVVTTIVLSLGFLIFMRSDMNNLINFGGLTGMAIILALLADLLLAPALMTLVFGKRN
;
A
#
# COMPACT_ATOMS: atom_id res chain seq x y z
N MET A 1 -33.52 -10.17 24.38
CA MET A 1 -34.46 -10.85 23.46
C MET A 1 -34.34 -12.34 23.67
N ASN A 2 -35.49 -13.06 23.74
CA ASN A 2 -35.46 -14.52 23.92
C ASN A 2 -34.89 -15.15 22.63
N ARG A 3 -33.88 -16.02 22.74
CA ARG A 3 -33.19 -16.67 21.61
C ARG A 3 -34.18 -17.45 20.70
N THR A 4 -35.16 -18.13 21.28
CA THR A 4 -36.24 -18.83 20.54
C THR A 4 -37.06 -17.90 19.65
N SER A 5 -37.20 -16.63 20.04
CA SER A 5 -37.83 -15.59 19.23
C SER A 5 -36.98 -15.18 18.01
N ILE A 6 -35.64 -15.16 18.16
CA ILE A 6 -34.73 -14.84 17.04
C ILE A 6 -34.66 -16.00 16.04
N GLU A 7 -34.51 -17.24 16.54
CA GLU A 7 -34.51 -18.43 15.68
C GLU A 7 -35.84 -18.56 14.88
N SER A 8 -37.01 -18.27 15.53
CA SER A 8 -38.29 -18.21 14.84
C SER A 8 -38.37 -17.09 13.79
N GLY A 9 -37.70 -15.96 14.04
CA GLY A 9 -37.56 -14.88 13.08
C GLY A 9 -36.82 -15.33 11.80
N PHE A 10 -35.69 -16.04 11.93
CA PHE A 10 -34.93 -16.58 10.80
C PHE A 10 -35.71 -17.66 10.04
N ILE A 11 -36.52 -18.51 10.74
CA ILE A 11 -37.39 -19.46 10.08
C ILE A 11 -38.47 -18.74 9.25
N THR A 12 -39.09 -17.69 9.81
CA THR A 12 -40.09 -16.88 9.10
C THR A 12 -39.43 -16.14 7.89
N PHE A 13 -38.19 -15.68 8.03
CA PHE A 13 -37.44 -15.10 6.95
C PHE A 13 -37.17 -16.11 5.84
N ALA A 14 -36.75 -17.34 6.18
CA ALA A 14 -36.59 -18.44 5.23
C ALA A 14 -37.87 -18.74 4.46
N ASP A 15 -39.03 -18.75 5.13
CA ASP A 15 -40.32 -18.94 4.50
C ASP A 15 -40.66 -17.88 3.46
N ARG A 16 -40.34 -16.62 3.76
CA ARG A 16 -40.50 -15.49 2.82
C ARG A 16 -39.58 -15.66 1.61
N LEU A 17 -38.31 -15.99 1.80
CA LEU A 17 -37.34 -16.24 0.72
C LEU A 17 -37.78 -17.38 -0.20
N ILE A 18 -38.23 -18.49 0.37
CA ILE A 18 -38.73 -19.68 -0.37
C ILE A 18 -39.98 -19.30 -1.19
N ARG A 19 -40.91 -18.53 -0.60
CA ARG A 19 -42.15 -18.12 -1.27
C ARG A 19 -41.87 -17.17 -2.44
N TRP A 20 -40.94 -16.24 -2.29
CA TRP A 20 -40.62 -15.20 -3.27
C TRP A 20 -39.31 -15.46 -4.04
N LYS A 21 -38.81 -16.71 -4.08
CA LYS A 21 -37.47 -17.08 -4.60
C LYS A 21 -37.11 -16.49 -5.96
N TRP A 22 -38.05 -16.40 -6.90
CA TRP A 22 -37.81 -15.81 -8.23
C TRP A 22 -37.73 -14.28 -8.17
N GLY A 23 -38.56 -13.64 -7.36
CA GLY A 23 -38.50 -12.21 -7.15
C GLY A 23 -37.23 -11.78 -6.41
N VAL A 24 -36.80 -12.55 -5.41
CA VAL A 24 -35.54 -12.34 -4.69
C VAL A 24 -34.36 -12.53 -5.63
N LEU A 25 -34.32 -13.60 -6.42
CA LEU A 25 -33.26 -13.81 -7.41
C LEU A 25 -33.19 -12.64 -8.40
N LEU A 26 -34.34 -12.20 -8.96
CA LEU A 26 -34.40 -11.08 -9.87
C LEU A 26 -33.89 -9.79 -9.22
N ALA A 27 -34.30 -9.50 -7.98
CA ALA A 27 -33.87 -8.30 -7.26
C ALA A 27 -32.36 -8.32 -7.00
N VAL A 28 -31.78 -9.46 -6.59
CA VAL A 28 -30.34 -9.63 -6.40
C VAL A 28 -29.58 -9.47 -7.71
N VAL A 29 -30.08 -10.05 -8.81
CA VAL A 29 -29.45 -9.91 -10.15
C VAL A 29 -29.47 -8.46 -10.63
N ILE A 30 -30.60 -7.76 -10.47
CA ILE A 30 -30.70 -6.34 -10.85
C ILE A 30 -29.74 -5.49 -10.02
N LEU A 31 -29.72 -5.67 -8.69
CA LEU A 31 -28.82 -4.92 -7.80
C LEU A 31 -27.35 -5.14 -8.17
N THR A 32 -26.97 -6.42 -8.39
CA THR A 32 -25.59 -6.75 -8.75
C THR A 32 -25.24 -6.22 -10.16
N ALA A 33 -26.17 -6.27 -11.11
CA ALA A 33 -25.96 -5.74 -12.45
C ALA A 33 -25.80 -4.20 -12.46
N LEU A 34 -26.56 -3.50 -11.62
CA LEU A 34 -26.40 -2.06 -11.43
C LEU A 34 -25.03 -1.71 -10.85
N LEU A 35 -24.57 -2.45 -9.84
CA LEU A 35 -23.22 -2.28 -9.32
C LEU A 35 -22.17 -2.60 -10.40
N PHE A 36 -22.31 -3.72 -11.10
CA PHE A 36 -21.38 -4.16 -12.15
C PHE A 36 -21.19 -3.13 -13.27
N SER A 37 -22.21 -2.31 -13.59
CA SER A 37 -22.10 -1.27 -14.62
C SER A 37 -21.06 -0.19 -14.29
N HIS A 38 -20.66 -0.05 -13.03
CA HIS A 38 -19.63 0.90 -12.60
C HIS A 38 -18.21 0.29 -12.62
N LEU A 39 -18.08 -1.03 -12.74
CA LEU A 39 -16.79 -1.72 -12.69
C LEU A 39 -15.74 -1.21 -13.71
N PRO A 40 -16.13 -0.83 -14.96
CA PRO A 40 -15.15 -0.27 -15.90
C PRO A 40 -14.55 1.08 -15.49
N LYS A 41 -15.11 1.73 -14.47
CA LYS A 41 -14.61 3.02 -13.96
C LYS A 41 -13.58 2.85 -12.83
N ILE A 42 -13.22 1.61 -12.49
CA ILE A 42 -12.21 1.39 -11.45
C ILE A 42 -10.83 1.84 -11.96
N THR A 43 -10.18 2.66 -11.20
CA THR A 43 -8.81 3.11 -11.45
C THR A 43 -7.84 2.41 -10.51
N ILE A 44 -6.57 2.44 -10.85
CA ILE A 44 -5.47 1.96 -10.02
C ILE A 44 -4.63 3.18 -9.67
N ASP A 45 -4.25 3.31 -8.43
CA ASP A 45 -3.38 4.38 -7.92
C ASP A 45 -2.27 3.71 -7.09
N THR A 46 -1.06 3.73 -7.63
CA THR A 46 0.12 3.21 -6.96
C THR A 46 1.07 4.31 -6.51
N SER A 47 0.66 5.57 -6.64
CA SER A 47 1.44 6.73 -6.23
C SER A 47 1.77 6.72 -4.73
N ASN A 48 2.86 7.37 -4.36
CA ASN A 48 3.24 7.52 -2.96
C ASN A 48 2.24 8.40 -2.19
N GLU A 49 1.69 9.40 -2.85
CA GLU A 49 0.65 10.31 -2.35
C GLU A 49 -0.64 9.57 -2.03
N GLY A 50 -0.95 8.52 -2.80
CA GLY A 50 -2.13 7.66 -2.60
C GLY A 50 -2.20 6.98 -1.24
N PHE A 51 -1.10 6.92 -0.47
CA PHE A 51 -1.12 6.44 0.91
C PHE A 51 -1.77 7.45 1.87
N LEU A 52 -1.62 8.75 1.64
CA LEU A 52 -2.16 9.80 2.50
C LEU A 52 -3.64 10.08 2.17
N ARG A 53 -4.29 10.82 3.03
CA ARG A 53 -5.64 11.32 2.80
C ARG A 53 -5.56 12.59 1.94
N ALA A 54 -6.56 12.82 1.10
CA ALA A 54 -6.60 13.99 0.23
C ALA A 54 -6.59 15.34 1.00
N ASP A 55 -7.01 15.34 2.27
CA ASP A 55 -7.02 16.50 3.15
C ASP A 55 -5.79 16.57 4.09
N ASP A 56 -4.78 15.72 3.90
CA ASP A 56 -3.55 15.76 4.70
C ASP A 56 -2.75 17.04 4.40
N PRO A 57 -2.36 17.83 5.42
CA PRO A 57 -1.65 19.08 5.21
C PRO A 57 -0.34 18.93 4.44
N VAL A 58 0.41 17.84 4.67
CA VAL A 58 1.69 17.59 3.96
C VAL A 58 1.44 17.29 2.49
N LEU A 59 0.36 16.57 2.16
CA LEU A 59 0.00 16.34 0.77
C LEU A 59 -0.45 17.63 0.07
N LEU A 60 -1.21 18.49 0.75
CA LEU A 60 -1.63 19.77 0.20
C LEU A 60 -0.41 20.68 -0.08
N GLN A 61 0.54 20.78 0.84
CA GLN A 61 1.78 21.51 0.67
C GLN A 61 2.63 20.96 -0.48
N TYR A 62 2.71 19.63 -0.60
CA TYR A 62 3.42 18.98 -1.71
C TYR A 62 2.74 19.26 -3.07
N ASN A 63 1.42 19.30 -3.11
CA ASN A 63 0.69 19.67 -4.32
C ASN A 63 0.94 21.15 -4.70
N GLU A 64 0.94 22.06 -3.74
CA GLU A 64 1.29 23.47 -3.93
C GLU A 64 2.71 23.64 -4.54
N PHE A 65 3.67 22.87 -4.01
CA PHE A 65 5.02 22.80 -4.57
C PHE A 65 5.02 22.34 -6.03
N ARG A 66 4.30 21.23 -6.34
CA ARG A 66 4.23 20.71 -7.72
C ARG A 66 3.52 21.66 -8.69
N GLU A 67 2.56 22.44 -8.21
CA GLU A 67 1.90 23.47 -9.03
C GLU A 67 2.84 24.61 -9.41
N GLN A 68 3.79 24.92 -8.56
CA GLN A 68 4.72 26.05 -8.74
C GLN A 68 6.00 25.66 -9.47
N PHE A 69 6.61 24.52 -9.11
CA PHE A 69 7.95 24.12 -9.55
C PHE A 69 7.98 22.83 -10.38
N GLY A 70 6.82 22.28 -10.75
CA GLY A 70 6.79 21.03 -11.46
C GLY A 70 6.99 19.81 -10.57
N ARG A 71 7.32 18.67 -11.16
CA ARG A 71 7.59 17.41 -10.45
C ARG A 71 9.07 17.25 -10.17
N GLU A 72 9.41 16.84 -8.94
CA GLU A 72 10.78 16.43 -8.61
C GLU A 72 11.04 14.96 -8.93
N GLU A 73 10.01 14.19 -9.27
CA GLU A 73 10.13 12.78 -9.64
C GLU A 73 10.67 12.65 -11.06
N VAL A 74 11.90 12.19 -11.19
CA VAL A 74 12.58 12.04 -12.48
C VAL A 74 12.84 10.57 -12.82
N VAL A 75 12.93 10.27 -14.12
CA VAL A 75 13.53 9.02 -14.59
C VAL A 75 15.02 9.25 -14.80
N LEU A 76 15.84 8.46 -14.14
CA LEU A 76 17.30 8.50 -14.22
C LEU A 76 17.80 7.34 -15.08
N ILE A 77 18.44 7.64 -16.20
CA ILE A 77 19.09 6.66 -17.07
C ILE A 77 20.60 6.81 -16.89
N ALA A 78 21.23 5.82 -16.27
CA ALA A 78 22.67 5.77 -16.07
C ALA A 78 23.34 4.94 -17.17
N ILE A 79 24.41 5.46 -17.76
CA ILE A 79 25.15 4.79 -18.84
C ILE A 79 26.62 4.68 -18.40
N ARG A 80 27.20 3.48 -18.48
CA ARG A 80 28.58 3.17 -18.06
C ARG A 80 29.44 2.71 -19.25
N PRO A 81 29.86 3.63 -20.14
CA PRO A 81 30.70 3.26 -21.26
C PRO A 81 32.13 2.95 -20.82
N VAL A 82 32.90 2.33 -21.68
CA VAL A 82 34.33 2.09 -21.46
C VAL A 82 35.14 3.41 -21.45
N ASP A 83 34.77 4.35 -22.31
CA ASP A 83 35.32 5.72 -22.36
C ASP A 83 34.17 6.69 -22.68
N LEU A 84 33.83 7.52 -21.70
CA LEU A 84 32.71 8.44 -21.75
C LEU A 84 32.91 9.56 -22.79
N PHE A 85 34.13 9.91 -23.09
CA PHE A 85 34.49 10.95 -24.08
C PHE A 85 34.90 10.41 -25.43
N ALA A 86 34.73 9.11 -25.70
CA ALA A 86 34.95 8.53 -27.01
C ALA A 86 33.95 9.09 -28.04
N PRO A 87 34.41 9.41 -29.28
CA PRO A 87 33.56 9.98 -30.33
C PRO A 87 32.34 9.12 -30.66
N GLU A 88 32.53 7.80 -30.67
CA GLU A 88 31.44 6.84 -30.95
C GLU A 88 30.38 6.84 -29.88
N PHE A 89 30.81 6.94 -28.62
CA PHE A 89 29.88 7.04 -27.47
C PHE A 89 29.12 8.36 -27.50
N LEU A 90 29.79 9.50 -27.64
CA LEU A 90 29.16 10.82 -27.68
C LEU A 90 28.15 10.94 -28.83
N THR A 91 28.48 10.36 -30.00
CA THR A 91 27.54 10.31 -31.14
C THR A 91 26.29 9.49 -30.80
N LYS A 92 26.47 8.33 -30.17
CA LYS A 92 25.37 7.46 -29.76
C LYS A 92 24.53 8.10 -28.65
N LEU A 93 25.16 8.82 -27.70
CA LEU A 93 24.46 9.59 -26.65
C LEU A 93 23.61 10.72 -27.26
N LYS A 94 24.12 11.47 -28.25
CA LYS A 94 23.33 12.49 -28.96
C LYS A 94 22.11 11.90 -29.65
N GLN A 95 22.26 10.73 -30.30
CA GLN A 95 21.15 10.04 -30.96
C GLN A 95 20.12 9.56 -29.94
N PHE A 96 20.57 8.97 -28.84
CA PHE A 96 19.70 8.50 -27.76
C PHE A 96 18.91 9.63 -27.13
N HIS A 97 19.59 10.75 -26.84
CA HIS A 97 18.96 11.96 -26.30
C HIS A 97 17.86 12.49 -27.23
N ALA A 98 18.18 12.71 -28.51
CA ALA A 98 17.23 13.21 -29.50
C ALA A 98 16.04 12.26 -29.72
N GLU A 99 16.25 10.96 -29.59
CA GLU A 99 15.16 9.96 -29.70
C GLU A 99 14.25 9.97 -28.47
N ILE A 100 14.79 10.23 -27.27
CA ILE A 100 13.99 10.46 -26.05
C ILE A 100 13.08 11.67 -26.26
N GLU A 101 13.64 12.82 -26.65
CA GLU A 101 12.86 14.06 -26.91
C GLU A 101 11.75 13.85 -27.94
N ALA A 102 12.03 13.05 -28.98
CA ALA A 102 11.06 12.83 -30.07
C ALA A 102 9.94 11.81 -29.74
N THR A 103 10.16 10.90 -28.78
CA THR A 103 9.29 9.72 -28.64
C THR A 103 8.68 9.53 -27.25
N VAL A 104 9.25 10.12 -26.20
CA VAL A 104 8.70 10.00 -24.85
C VAL A 104 7.52 10.97 -24.70
N PRO A 105 6.32 10.48 -24.38
CA PRO A 105 5.16 11.32 -24.16
C PRO A 105 5.24 12.07 -22.83
N HIS A 106 4.43 13.12 -22.66
CA HIS A 106 4.32 13.92 -21.42
C HIS A 106 5.66 14.45 -20.90
N LEU A 107 6.61 14.61 -21.82
CA LEU A 107 7.95 15.11 -21.53
C LEU A 107 7.88 16.60 -21.18
N ASP A 108 8.58 17.00 -20.13
CA ASP A 108 8.91 18.39 -19.81
C ASP A 108 10.30 18.72 -20.32
N GLU A 109 11.32 18.08 -19.75
CA GLU A 109 12.71 18.30 -20.12
C GLU A 109 13.50 16.98 -20.12
N VAL A 110 14.54 16.94 -20.96
CA VAL A 110 15.59 15.91 -20.92
C VAL A 110 16.93 16.58 -20.75
N THR A 111 17.63 16.28 -19.66
CA THR A 111 18.94 16.83 -19.37
C THR A 111 20.01 15.75 -19.43
N SER A 112 21.09 16.00 -20.17
CA SER A 112 22.26 15.12 -20.25
C SER A 112 23.52 15.93 -20.58
N LEU A 113 24.67 15.29 -20.73
CA LEU A 113 25.87 15.95 -21.23
C LEU A 113 25.69 16.56 -22.63
N VAL A 114 24.63 16.24 -23.35
CA VAL A 114 24.34 16.78 -24.68
C VAL A 114 23.96 18.24 -24.61
N ASN A 115 22.98 18.55 -23.73
CA ASN A 115 22.32 19.86 -23.62
C ASN A 115 22.50 20.54 -22.28
N VAL A 116 23.29 19.99 -21.34
CA VAL A 116 23.52 20.69 -20.08
C VAL A 116 24.25 22.01 -20.38
N ARG A 117 23.77 23.06 -19.74
CA ARG A 117 24.30 24.42 -19.93
C ARG A 117 25.80 24.52 -19.63
N TYR A 118 26.53 25.20 -20.47
CA TYR A 118 27.90 25.60 -20.27
C TYR A 118 27.99 27.12 -20.32
N THR A 119 28.16 27.74 -19.14
CA THR A 119 28.14 29.19 -18.95
C THR A 119 29.56 29.73 -18.98
N VAL A 120 29.86 30.59 -19.92
CA VAL A 120 31.20 31.24 -20.05
C VAL A 120 31.08 32.72 -20.43
N GLY A 121 32.02 33.53 -19.95
CA GLY A 121 32.23 34.89 -20.45
C GLY A 121 33.16 34.91 -21.63
N LYS A 122 32.76 35.55 -22.73
CA LYS A 122 33.54 35.71 -23.93
C LYS A 122 33.26 37.04 -24.59
N ASP A 123 34.31 37.81 -24.88
CA ASP A 123 34.24 39.12 -25.60
C ASP A 123 33.24 40.10 -24.90
N ASP A 124 33.23 40.19 -23.57
CA ASP A 124 32.34 40.99 -22.71
C ASP A 124 30.85 40.58 -22.78
N GLU A 125 30.52 39.39 -23.34
CA GLU A 125 29.16 38.80 -23.36
C GLU A 125 29.10 37.53 -22.53
N LEU A 126 27.96 37.32 -21.89
CA LEU A 126 27.62 36.03 -21.24
C LEU A 126 27.11 35.09 -22.31
N LEU A 127 27.79 33.97 -22.50
CA LEU A 127 27.34 32.87 -23.38
C LEU A 127 26.88 31.71 -22.52
N VAL A 128 25.66 31.25 -22.76
CA VAL A 128 25.11 30.02 -22.22
C VAL A 128 24.80 29.14 -23.43
N GLU A 129 25.56 28.07 -23.60
CA GLU A 129 25.48 27.15 -24.74
C GLU A 129 25.38 25.72 -24.19
N ASP A 130 24.91 24.80 -25.04
CA ASP A 130 24.94 23.37 -24.73
C ASP A 130 26.37 22.86 -24.64
N LEU A 131 26.68 22.05 -23.60
CA LEU A 131 28.03 21.59 -23.32
C LEU A 131 28.70 20.91 -24.52
N LEU A 132 28.00 20.04 -25.26
CA LEU A 132 28.58 19.36 -26.41
C LEU A 132 28.65 20.23 -27.66
N GLU A 133 27.98 21.38 -27.73
CA GLU A 133 28.06 22.35 -28.80
C GLU A 133 29.20 23.37 -28.58
N ALA A 134 29.50 23.64 -27.31
CA ALA A 134 30.56 24.59 -26.91
C ALA A 134 31.99 24.14 -27.32
N PHE A 135 32.19 22.85 -27.59
CA PHE A 135 33.50 22.31 -27.92
C PHE A 135 33.52 21.67 -29.33
N PRO A 136 34.60 21.97 -30.16
CA PRO A 136 34.70 21.40 -31.48
C PRO A 136 34.92 19.87 -31.42
N ASP A 137 34.39 19.15 -32.41
CA ASP A 137 34.57 17.67 -32.54
C ASP A 137 35.98 17.37 -33.09
N SER A 138 36.99 17.59 -32.25
CA SER A 138 38.39 17.30 -32.51
C SER A 138 39.03 16.69 -31.27
N ASP A 139 40.20 16.03 -31.44
CA ASP A 139 40.90 15.43 -30.30
C ASP A 139 41.23 16.45 -29.18
N GLU A 140 41.51 17.68 -29.52
CA GLU A 140 41.79 18.76 -28.57
C GLU A 140 40.50 19.27 -27.94
N GLY A 141 39.43 19.44 -28.72
CA GLY A 141 38.12 19.83 -28.22
C GLY A 141 37.56 18.80 -27.22
N ARG A 142 37.70 17.52 -27.50
CA ARG A 142 37.28 16.43 -26.57
C ARG A 142 38.08 16.43 -25.27
N LYS A 143 39.37 16.77 -25.28
CA LYS A 143 40.15 16.92 -24.04
C LYS A 143 39.68 18.12 -23.23
N GLN A 144 39.34 19.23 -23.87
CA GLN A 144 38.79 20.40 -23.23
C GLN A 144 37.40 20.10 -22.66
N LEU A 145 36.53 19.44 -23.44
CA LEU A 145 35.21 18.96 -22.97
C LEU A 145 35.36 18.06 -21.73
N LYS A 146 36.28 17.11 -21.75
CA LYS A 146 36.53 16.24 -20.60
C LYS A 146 36.95 17.00 -19.36
N GLN A 147 37.82 18.00 -19.53
CA GLN A 147 38.25 18.85 -18.42
C GLN A 147 37.14 19.76 -17.91
N ALA A 148 36.35 20.36 -18.80
CA ALA A 148 35.17 21.12 -18.44
C ALA A 148 34.15 20.28 -17.68
N ALA A 149 33.78 19.12 -18.23
CA ALA A 149 32.77 18.27 -17.62
C ALA A 149 33.18 17.73 -16.24
N LEU A 150 34.42 17.23 -16.09
CA LEU A 150 34.91 16.68 -14.83
C LEU A 150 35.20 17.69 -13.73
N ASN A 151 35.48 18.96 -14.08
CA ASN A 151 35.80 20.01 -13.10
C ASN A 151 34.64 20.95 -12.81
N HIS A 152 33.51 20.82 -13.51
CA HIS A 152 32.36 21.69 -13.30
C HIS A 152 31.55 21.26 -12.08
N PRO A 153 31.42 22.09 -11.05
CA PRO A 153 30.71 21.70 -9.82
C PRO A 153 29.26 21.28 -10.06
N PHE A 154 28.57 21.87 -11.04
CA PHE A 154 27.15 21.56 -11.32
C PHE A 154 26.95 20.17 -11.93
N TYR A 155 27.91 19.65 -12.74
CA TYR A 155 27.74 18.37 -13.42
C TYR A 155 28.09 17.16 -12.55
N GLN A 156 28.96 17.34 -11.56
CA GLN A 156 29.36 16.28 -10.63
C GLN A 156 28.17 15.85 -9.77
N ASP A 157 28.05 14.53 -9.56
CA ASP A 157 26.97 13.87 -8.81
C ASP A 157 25.54 14.11 -9.34
N LEU A 158 25.43 14.77 -10.52
CA LEU A 158 24.17 14.94 -11.24
C LEU A 158 24.22 14.21 -12.59
N LEU A 159 25.14 14.63 -13.48
CA LEU A 159 25.25 14.11 -14.84
C LEU A 159 26.48 13.23 -15.07
N ILE A 160 27.46 13.31 -14.20
CA ILE A 160 28.70 12.57 -14.28
C ILE A 160 29.18 12.17 -12.89
N SER A 161 29.65 10.93 -12.73
CA SER A 161 30.30 10.51 -11.49
C SER A 161 31.66 11.17 -11.31
N GLU A 162 32.14 11.35 -10.08
CA GLU A 162 33.44 11.98 -9.77
C GLU A 162 34.62 11.38 -10.57
N ASN A 163 34.59 10.07 -10.82
CA ASN A 163 35.64 9.36 -11.57
C ASN A 163 35.43 9.38 -13.10
N GLY A 164 34.35 9.99 -13.61
CA GLY A 164 34.00 10.03 -15.02
C GLY A 164 33.68 8.68 -15.65
N ALA A 165 33.31 7.66 -14.86
CA ALA A 165 32.99 6.33 -15.36
C ALA A 165 31.50 6.14 -15.70
N LEU A 166 30.66 7.08 -15.30
CA LEU A 166 29.22 7.05 -15.51
C LEU A 166 28.72 8.42 -15.95
N THR A 167 27.76 8.43 -16.87
CA THR A 167 26.93 9.62 -17.16
C THR A 167 25.46 9.28 -17.03
N THR A 168 24.65 10.27 -16.71
CA THR A 168 23.20 10.15 -16.62
C THR A 168 22.48 10.95 -17.69
N VAL A 169 21.30 10.47 -18.06
CA VAL A 169 20.24 11.23 -18.74
C VAL A 169 19.09 11.33 -17.76
N VAL A 170 18.70 12.54 -17.43
CA VAL A 170 17.58 12.87 -16.52
C VAL A 170 16.39 13.22 -17.38
N ILE A 171 15.26 12.56 -17.15
CA ILE A 171 14.01 12.82 -17.86
C ILE A 171 13.00 13.36 -16.86
N GLU A 172 12.56 14.57 -17.08
CA GLU A 172 11.53 15.26 -16.33
C GLU A 172 10.21 15.22 -17.08
N THR A 173 9.13 15.00 -16.36
CA THR A 173 7.78 14.91 -16.94
C THR A 173 6.91 16.05 -16.44
N ARG A 174 5.98 16.49 -17.28
CA ARG A 174 5.04 17.54 -16.91
C ARG A 174 4.28 17.19 -15.63
N ALA A 175 4.01 18.23 -14.82
CA ALA A 175 3.25 18.03 -13.59
C ALA A 175 1.78 17.70 -13.85
N PHE A 176 1.19 18.23 -14.94
CA PHE A 176 -0.24 18.16 -15.23
C PHE A 176 -0.54 17.33 -16.49
N SER A 177 -1.71 16.65 -16.44
CA SER A 177 -2.29 15.94 -17.58
C SER A 177 -2.84 16.89 -18.65
N GLU A 178 -2.57 16.59 -19.93
CA GLU A 178 -3.12 17.33 -21.07
C GLU A 178 -4.60 17.02 -21.32
N GLU A 179 -5.07 15.81 -20.94
CA GLU A 179 -6.46 15.40 -21.20
C GLU A 179 -7.49 16.20 -20.39
N ALA A 180 -7.10 16.73 -19.24
CA ALA A 180 -7.99 17.52 -18.36
C ALA A 180 -8.07 19.01 -18.75
N GLY A 181 -7.13 19.49 -19.59
CA GLY A 181 -7.03 20.88 -20.04
C GLY A 181 -7.36 21.04 -21.52
N GLY A 182 -8.48 20.52 -22.01
CA GLY A 182 -8.83 20.62 -23.41
C GLY A 182 -8.68 22.04 -23.96
N ASP A 183 -7.82 22.18 -24.99
CA ASP A 183 -7.72 23.29 -25.97
C ASP A 183 -7.68 24.78 -25.47
N ALA A 184 -7.35 25.05 -24.21
CA ALA A 184 -7.34 26.44 -23.71
C ALA A 184 -6.11 27.26 -24.15
N LEU A 185 -5.09 26.64 -24.75
CA LEU A 185 -3.85 27.35 -25.15
C LEU A 185 -3.71 27.56 -26.68
N THR A 186 -4.55 26.96 -27.53
CA THR A 186 -4.48 27.16 -28.98
C THR A 186 -5.50 28.15 -29.56
N ASP A 187 -6.46 28.64 -28.76
CA ASP A 187 -7.52 29.57 -29.24
C ASP A 187 -7.27 31.04 -28.82
N GLY A 188 -6.04 31.44 -28.73
CA GLY A 188 -5.60 32.78 -28.29
C GLY A 188 -5.77 33.93 -29.27
N PHE A 189 -6.50 33.79 -30.39
CA PHE A 189 -6.76 34.88 -31.35
C PHE A 189 -8.09 34.77 -32.03
N GLU A 190 -9.20 34.80 -31.30
CA GLU A 190 -10.48 35.23 -31.84
C GLU A 190 -11.26 36.08 -30.82
N ASP A 191 -11.66 37.29 -31.24
CA ASP A 191 -12.35 38.31 -30.47
C ASP A 191 -13.67 37.81 -29.84
N ALA A 192 -13.68 37.43 -28.60
CA ALA A 192 -14.88 37.24 -27.78
C ALA A 192 -14.93 38.28 -26.65
N PRO A 193 -16.09 38.91 -26.33
CA PRO A 193 -16.15 39.99 -25.35
C PRO A 193 -15.90 39.48 -23.92
N ALA A 194 -15.03 40.19 -23.23
CA ALA A 194 -14.48 39.92 -21.90
C ALA A 194 -15.50 40.15 -20.78
N GLU A 195 -16.58 39.37 -20.66
CA GLU A 195 -17.51 39.47 -19.50
C GLU A 195 -18.07 38.13 -18.94
N GLU A 196 -17.72 36.98 -19.46
CA GLU A 196 -18.26 35.69 -18.96
C GLU A 196 -17.21 34.61 -18.59
N SER A 197 -15.92 34.91 -18.56
CA SER A 197 -14.86 33.87 -18.31
C SER A 197 -14.27 33.86 -16.88
N ALA A 198 -14.98 34.33 -15.88
CA ALA A 198 -14.41 34.47 -14.53
C ALA A 198 -14.88 33.43 -13.50
N THR A 199 -15.36 32.23 -13.90
CA THR A 199 -15.80 31.19 -12.94
C THR A 199 -15.64 29.74 -13.43
N ALA A 200 -14.70 29.43 -14.28
CA ALA A 200 -14.29 28.06 -14.51
C ALA A 200 -12.77 27.96 -14.22
N GLU A 201 -12.40 27.84 -12.96
CA GLU A 201 -11.15 27.17 -12.60
C GLU A 201 -11.29 25.74 -13.10
N THR A 202 -10.74 25.46 -14.27
CA THR A 202 -10.56 24.09 -14.75
C THR A 202 -9.59 23.46 -13.75
N GLU A 203 -10.07 22.57 -12.88
CA GLU A 203 -9.23 21.83 -11.94
C GLU A 203 -8.17 21.12 -12.78
N ARG A 204 -6.93 21.62 -12.74
CA ARG A 204 -5.78 20.96 -13.36
C ARG A 204 -5.56 19.65 -12.61
N THR A 205 -5.56 18.53 -13.31
CA THR A 205 -5.25 17.22 -12.73
C THR A 205 -3.78 16.92 -12.95
N PHE A 206 -3.11 16.44 -11.89
CA PHE A 206 -1.74 15.95 -12.02
C PHE A 206 -1.66 14.74 -12.94
N LEU A 207 -0.44 14.48 -13.48
CA LEU A 207 -0.16 13.34 -14.33
C LEU A 207 -0.64 12.04 -13.68
N THR A 208 -1.44 11.28 -14.41
CA THR A 208 -2.06 10.05 -13.92
C THR A 208 -1.08 8.87 -13.91
N ASP A 209 -1.39 7.82 -13.15
CA ASP A 209 -0.67 6.54 -13.18
C ASP A 209 -0.63 5.90 -14.58
N GLU A 210 -1.64 6.15 -15.42
CA GLU A 210 -1.71 5.63 -16.80
C GLU A 210 -0.71 6.36 -17.68
N GLU A 211 -0.72 7.70 -17.66
CA GLU A 211 0.22 8.56 -18.39
C GLU A 211 1.66 8.32 -17.95
N ASN A 212 1.91 8.17 -16.65
CA ASN A 212 3.23 7.78 -16.14
C ASN A 212 3.67 6.41 -16.69
N GLY A 213 2.75 5.46 -16.81
CA GLY A 213 2.99 4.17 -17.43
C GLY A 213 3.37 4.26 -18.91
N GLU A 214 2.81 5.23 -19.65
CA GLU A 214 3.18 5.51 -21.05
C GLU A 214 4.61 6.04 -21.17
N VAL A 215 4.98 7.00 -20.32
CA VAL A 215 6.37 7.49 -20.22
C VAL A 215 7.34 6.36 -19.98
N VAL A 216 7.09 5.56 -18.95
CA VAL A 216 7.96 4.43 -18.58
C VAL A 216 8.05 3.39 -19.70
N ALA A 217 6.94 3.10 -20.39
CA ALA A 217 6.93 2.16 -21.51
C ALA A 217 7.78 2.66 -22.69
N ALA A 218 7.68 3.96 -23.05
CA ALA A 218 8.48 4.56 -24.10
C ALA A 218 9.97 4.56 -23.73
N VAL A 219 10.33 4.96 -22.52
CA VAL A 219 11.72 4.93 -22.02
C VAL A 219 12.29 3.51 -22.07
N MET A 220 11.55 2.51 -21.55
CA MET A 220 12.03 1.13 -21.54
C MET A 220 12.19 0.53 -22.95
N GLN A 221 11.37 0.96 -23.91
CA GLN A 221 11.53 0.55 -25.31
C GLN A 221 12.82 1.12 -25.92
N LEU A 222 13.15 2.37 -25.63
CA LEU A 222 14.41 2.97 -26.06
C LEU A 222 15.62 2.30 -25.39
N VAL A 223 15.53 2.04 -24.10
CA VAL A 223 16.57 1.32 -23.35
C VAL A 223 16.84 -0.04 -23.98
N GLU A 224 15.80 -0.82 -24.32
CA GLU A 224 15.96 -2.13 -24.99
C GLU A 224 16.64 -2.01 -26.36
N ALA A 225 16.34 -0.94 -27.11
CA ALA A 225 16.89 -0.70 -28.43
C ALA A 225 18.39 -0.31 -28.39
N TYR A 226 18.82 0.43 -27.37
CA TYR A 226 20.18 0.95 -27.26
C TYR A 226 21.12 0.10 -26.37
N GLN A 227 20.54 -0.75 -25.49
CA GLN A 227 21.28 -1.59 -24.55
C GLN A 227 22.31 -2.47 -25.26
N GLY A 228 23.59 -2.41 -24.87
CA GLY A 228 24.65 -3.20 -25.43
C GLY A 228 25.93 -3.14 -24.58
N GLU A 229 26.95 -3.91 -24.98
CA GLU A 229 28.26 -3.90 -24.29
C GLU A 229 28.99 -2.54 -24.42
N ASP A 230 28.73 -1.81 -25.49
CA ASP A 230 29.23 -0.45 -25.75
C ASP A 230 28.39 0.65 -25.12
N PHE A 231 27.17 0.32 -24.70
CA PHE A 231 26.19 1.26 -24.11
C PHE A 231 25.38 0.59 -23.01
N PRO A 232 26.02 0.20 -21.89
CA PRO A 232 25.34 -0.45 -20.77
C PRO A 232 24.45 0.56 -20.05
N ILE A 233 23.15 0.31 -20.00
CA ILE A 233 22.13 1.19 -19.43
C ILE A 233 21.58 0.59 -18.15
N GLU A 234 21.49 1.39 -17.10
CA GLU A 234 20.74 1.13 -15.88
C GLU A 234 19.67 2.23 -15.72
N VAL A 235 18.45 1.86 -15.31
CA VAL A 235 17.35 2.81 -15.18
C VAL A 235 16.86 2.83 -13.73
N ALA A 236 16.70 4.02 -13.17
CA ALA A 236 16.18 4.26 -11.81
C ALA A 236 15.21 5.44 -11.79
N GLY A 237 14.71 5.79 -10.63
CA GLY A 237 13.77 6.89 -10.39
C GLY A 237 12.39 6.42 -9.95
N SER A 238 11.69 7.27 -9.21
CA SER A 238 10.37 7.01 -8.64
C SER A 238 9.34 6.56 -9.69
N PRO A 239 9.22 7.17 -10.89
CA PRO A 239 8.28 6.73 -11.91
C PRO A 239 8.45 5.26 -12.34
N ILE A 240 9.70 4.80 -12.45
CA ILE A 240 9.98 3.40 -12.79
C ILE A 240 9.60 2.45 -11.65
N VAL A 241 9.91 2.84 -10.40
CA VAL A 241 9.55 2.06 -9.21
C VAL A 241 8.04 1.88 -9.13
N MET A 242 7.27 2.96 -9.33
CA MET A 242 5.80 2.91 -9.28
C MET A 242 5.22 2.03 -10.38
N GLU A 243 5.73 2.09 -11.60
CA GLU A 243 5.26 1.23 -12.70
C GLU A 243 5.60 -0.25 -12.45
N VAL A 244 6.78 -0.57 -11.87
CA VAL A 244 7.13 -1.94 -11.46
C VAL A 244 6.18 -2.44 -10.37
N LEU A 245 5.87 -1.61 -9.36
CA LEU A 245 4.92 -1.95 -8.31
C LEU A 245 3.51 -2.16 -8.87
N LYS A 246 3.05 -1.31 -9.79
CA LYS A 246 1.77 -1.42 -10.48
C LYS A 246 1.64 -2.73 -11.26
N LYS A 247 2.66 -3.08 -12.05
CA LYS A 247 2.71 -4.36 -12.79
C LYS A 247 2.70 -5.56 -11.85
N SER A 248 3.49 -5.50 -10.78
CA SER A 248 3.50 -6.55 -9.75
C SER A 248 2.13 -6.68 -9.08
N MET A 249 1.52 -5.57 -8.69
CA MET A 249 0.17 -5.54 -8.10
C MET A 249 -0.89 -6.16 -9.03
N GLN A 250 -0.89 -5.79 -10.31
CA GLN A 250 -1.84 -6.33 -11.29
C GLN A 250 -1.65 -7.85 -11.51
N SER A 251 -0.39 -8.29 -11.64
CA SER A 251 -0.03 -9.70 -11.75
C SER A 251 -0.47 -10.50 -10.53
N ASP A 252 -0.15 -10.00 -9.34
CA ASP A 252 -0.48 -10.60 -8.05
C ASP A 252 -2.00 -10.68 -7.84
N MET A 253 -2.74 -9.62 -8.06
CA MET A 253 -4.20 -9.60 -7.94
C MET A 253 -4.85 -10.67 -8.82
N ARG A 254 -4.41 -10.79 -10.08
CA ARG A 254 -4.89 -11.80 -11.02
C ARG A 254 -4.53 -13.21 -10.55
N GLN A 255 -3.27 -13.44 -10.18
CA GLN A 255 -2.77 -14.75 -9.74
C GLN A 255 -3.45 -15.19 -8.45
N PHE A 256 -3.56 -14.31 -7.45
CA PHE A 256 -4.18 -14.63 -6.16
C PHE A 256 -5.67 -14.91 -6.31
N THR A 257 -6.40 -14.08 -7.04
CA THR A 257 -7.84 -14.27 -7.26
C THR A 257 -8.12 -15.62 -7.95
N LEU A 258 -7.39 -15.95 -9.02
CA LEU A 258 -7.57 -17.23 -9.71
C LEU A 258 -7.18 -18.43 -8.83
N THR A 259 -6.07 -18.33 -8.12
CA THR A 259 -5.61 -19.40 -7.21
C THR A 259 -6.59 -19.59 -6.05
N MET A 260 -7.12 -18.48 -5.49
CA MET A 260 -8.11 -18.54 -4.42
C MET A 260 -9.40 -19.20 -4.86
N VAL A 261 -9.92 -18.86 -6.04
CA VAL A 261 -11.10 -19.51 -6.63
C VAL A 261 -10.86 -21.02 -6.82
N ALA A 262 -9.66 -21.40 -7.29
CA ALA A 262 -9.30 -22.81 -7.45
C ALA A 262 -9.21 -23.54 -6.10
N ILE A 263 -8.64 -22.93 -5.07
CA ILE A 263 -8.59 -23.50 -3.71
C ILE A 263 -9.99 -23.65 -3.14
N ILE A 264 -10.83 -22.62 -3.24
CA ILE A 264 -12.23 -22.68 -2.78
C ILE A 264 -12.97 -23.79 -3.53
N PHE A 265 -12.84 -23.90 -4.83
CA PHE A 265 -13.45 -24.95 -5.63
C PHE A 265 -13.02 -26.34 -5.14
N LEU A 266 -11.71 -26.57 -5.02
CA LEU A 266 -11.15 -27.85 -4.55
C LEU A 266 -11.64 -28.19 -3.14
N PHE A 267 -11.64 -27.21 -2.25
CA PHE A 267 -12.09 -27.37 -0.87
C PHE A 267 -13.58 -27.73 -0.80
N LEU A 268 -14.46 -27.02 -1.50
CA LEU A 268 -15.88 -27.29 -1.57
C LEU A 268 -16.17 -28.66 -2.22
N PHE A 269 -15.37 -29.03 -3.22
CA PHE A 269 -15.45 -30.36 -3.84
C PHE A 269 -15.12 -31.47 -2.84
N LEU A 270 -14.05 -31.34 -2.07
CA LEU A 270 -13.65 -32.31 -1.06
C LEU A 270 -14.68 -32.42 0.07
N LEU A 271 -15.23 -31.26 0.50
CA LEU A 271 -16.17 -31.21 1.62
C LEU A 271 -17.55 -31.75 1.26
N PHE A 272 -18.15 -31.27 0.17
CA PHE A 272 -19.56 -31.59 -0.15
C PHE A 272 -19.71 -32.68 -1.18
N ARG A 273 -18.80 -32.83 -2.15
CA ARG A 273 -18.88 -33.81 -3.26
C ARG A 273 -20.25 -33.77 -3.98
N ARG A 274 -20.82 -32.56 -4.16
CA ARG A 274 -22.10 -32.26 -4.79
C ARG A 274 -22.00 -30.98 -5.61
N VAL A 275 -22.53 -30.96 -6.82
CA VAL A 275 -22.47 -29.81 -7.72
C VAL A 275 -23.08 -28.56 -7.06
N THR A 276 -24.25 -28.68 -6.44
CA THR A 276 -24.91 -27.58 -5.75
C THR A 276 -24.13 -27.09 -4.53
N GLY A 277 -23.39 -27.97 -3.83
CA GLY A 277 -22.54 -27.62 -2.71
C GLY A 277 -21.24 -26.92 -3.12
N ILE A 278 -20.89 -26.96 -4.42
CA ILE A 278 -19.72 -26.26 -4.98
C ILE A 278 -20.14 -24.95 -5.64
N LEU A 279 -21.08 -25.03 -6.59
CA LEU A 279 -21.44 -23.89 -7.42
C LEU A 279 -22.17 -22.78 -6.63
N THR A 280 -23.07 -23.14 -5.69
CA THR A 280 -23.85 -22.11 -4.99
C THR A 280 -22.99 -21.19 -4.10
N PRO A 281 -22.05 -21.69 -3.24
CA PRO A 281 -21.18 -20.79 -2.49
C PRO A 281 -20.18 -20.08 -3.40
N LEU A 282 -19.69 -20.72 -4.47
CA LEU A 282 -18.77 -20.06 -5.40
C LEU A 282 -19.42 -18.84 -6.08
N VAL A 283 -20.69 -18.97 -6.51
CA VAL A 283 -21.46 -17.83 -7.05
C VAL A 283 -21.62 -16.74 -5.99
N VAL A 284 -21.93 -17.09 -4.74
CA VAL A 284 -22.10 -16.14 -3.64
C VAL A 284 -20.82 -15.33 -3.44
N VAL A 285 -19.66 -15.97 -3.33
CA VAL A 285 -18.41 -15.27 -3.02
C VAL A 285 -17.90 -14.43 -4.20
N ILE A 286 -18.06 -14.92 -5.45
CA ILE A 286 -17.69 -14.15 -6.64
C ILE A 286 -18.57 -12.89 -6.77
N LEU A 287 -19.88 -13.01 -6.56
CA LEU A 287 -20.77 -11.85 -6.60
C LEU A 287 -20.48 -10.86 -5.47
N SER A 288 -20.08 -11.33 -4.28
CA SER A 288 -19.64 -10.47 -3.18
C SER A 288 -18.39 -9.68 -3.54
N LEU A 289 -17.40 -10.34 -4.15
CA LEU A 289 -16.19 -9.69 -4.63
C LEU A 289 -16.51 -8.61 -5.69
N VAL A 290 -17.26 -9.00 -6.73
CA VAL A 290 -17.63 -8.08 -7.83
C VAL A 290 -18.40 -6.87 -7.28
N ALA A 291 -19.34 -7.09 -6.35
CA ALA A 291 -20.10 -6.00 -5.74
C ALA A 291 -19.22 -5.09 -4.88
N THR A 292 -18.21 -5.63 -4.20
CA THR A 292 -17.26 -4.84 -3.40
C THR A 292 -16.41 -3.92 -4.28
N ILE A 293 -15.80 -4.47 -5.36
CA ILE A 293 -15.00 -3.66 -6.29
C ILE A 293 -15.87 -2.64 -7.04
N ALA A 294 -17.09 -3.03 -7.42
CA ALA A 294 -18.04 -2.10 -8.05
C ALA A 294 -18.49 -0.98 -7.11
N LEU A 295 -18.56 -1.23 -5.80
CA LEU A 295 -18.83 -0.20 -4.80
C LEU A 295 -17.67 0.80 -4.68
N MET A 296 -16.40 0.34 -4.76
CA MET A 296 -15.23 1.21 -4.86
C MET A 296 -15.31 2.09 -6.11
N ALA A 297 -15.57 1.48 -7.28
CA ALA A 297 -15.72 2.21 -8.54
C ALA A 297 -16.88 3.25 -8.49
N LEU A 298 -18.00 2.92 -7.83
CA LEU A 298 -19.13 3.82 -7.65
C LEU A 298 -18.79 5.05 -6.80
N SER A 299 -17.93 4.87 -5.79
CA SER A 299 -17.47 5.96 -4.91
C SER A 299 -16.27 6.73 -5.47
N GLY A 300 -15.76 6.39 -6.65
CA GLY A 300 -14.56 7.00 -7.23
C GLY A 300 -13.26 6.63 -6.51
N THR A 301 -13.27 5.54 -5.69
CA THR A 301 -12.09 5.11 -4.94
C THR A 301 -11.24 4.17 -5.80
N ALA A 302 -9.98 4.54 -6.01
CA ALA A 302 -9.01 3.73 -6.76
C ALA A 302 -8.59 2.47 -5.99
N LEU A 303 -8.13 1.46 -6.73
CA LEU A 303 -7.39 0.33 -6.14
C LEU A 303 -5.96 0.77 -5.86
N LYS A 304 -5.58 0.76 -4.58
CA LYS A 304 -4.25 1.13 -4.07
C LYS A 304 -3.48 -0.10 -3.60
N LEU A 305 -2.18 0.04 -3.41
CA LEU A 305 -1.32 -1.07 -2.95
C LEU A 305 -1.88 -1.82 -1.72
N PRO A 306 -2.33 -1.19 -0.62
CA PRO A 306 -2.94 -1.91 0.49
C PRO A 306 -4.28 -2.58 0.16
N THR A 307 -5.07 -2.01 -0.75
CA THR A 307 -6.40 -2.56 -1.10
C THR A 307 -6.33 -3.77 -2.05
N GLN A 308 -5.17 -4.09 -2.63
CA GLN A 308 -4.98 -5.28 -3.49
C GLN A 308 -5.27 -6.61 -2.78
N ILE A 309 -5.29 -6.63 -1.45
CA ILE A 309 -5.63 -7.82 -0.67
C ILE A 309 -7.14 -8.12 -0.64
N LEU A 310 -8.00 -7.11 -0.93
CA LEU A 310 -9.46 -7.21 -0.82
C LEU A 310 -10.06 -8.38 -1.61
N PRO A 311 -9.68 -8.66 -2.87
CA PRO A 311 -10.27 -9.75 -3.62
C PRO A 311 -10.12 -11.10 -2.92
N SER A 312 -8.91 -11.45 -2.53
CA SER A 312 -8.62 -12.73 -1.85
C SER A 312 -9.25 -12.79 -0.47
N PHE A 313 -9.24 -11.67 0.25
CA PHE A 313 -9.84 -11.55 1.58
C PHE A 313 -11.36 -11.77 1.54
N VAL A 314 -12.09 -11.07 0.68
CA VAL A 314 -13.56 -11.20 0.55
C VAL A 314 -13.96 -12.61 0.11
N LEU A 315 -13.19 -13.23 -0.81
CA LEU A 315 -13.40 -14.60 -1.23
C LEU A 315 -13.21 -15.59 -0.06
N ALA A 316 -12.15 -15.41 0.74
CA ALA A 316 -11.83 -16.28 1.86
C ALA A 316 -12.89 -16.23 2.98
N VAL A 317 -13.30 -15.01 3.38
CA VAL A 317 -14.31 -14.80 4.42
C VAL A 317 -15.70 -15.23 3.96
N GLY A 318 -16.10 -14.84 2.76
CA GLY A 318 -17.44 -15.12 2.23
C GLY A 318 -17.73 -16.62 2.05
N VAL A 319 -16.70 -17.45 1.83
CA VAL A 319 -16.90 -18.89 1.73
C VAL A 319 -17.23 -19.52 3.10
N GLY A 320 -16.68 -18.96 4.19
CA GLY A 320 -16.94 -19.43 5.56
C GLY A 320 -18.42 -19.46 5.89
N ASP A 321 -19.10 -18.33 5.74
CA ASP A 321 -20.55 -18.18 5.97
C ASP A 321 -21.37 -19.20 5.18
N SER A 322 -21.05 -19.33 3.89
CA SER A 322 -21.74 -20.27 3.00
C SER A 322 -21.53 -21.73 3.41
N VAL A 323 -20.32 -22.11 3.84
CA VAL A 323 -20.00 -23.48 4.31
C VAL A 323 -20.75 -23.83 5.59
N HIS A 324 -20.87 -22.88 6.54
CA HIS A 324 -21.65 -23.09 7.77
C HIS A 324 -23.12 -23.40 7.47
N ILE A 325 -23.77 -22.61 6.63
CA ILE A 325 -25.17 -22.79 6.24
C ILE A 325 -25.35 -24.15 5.50
N LEU A 326 -24.46 -24.44 4.53
CA LEU A 326 -24.54 -25.65 3.71
C LEU A 326 -24.27 -26.91 4.53
N SER A 327 -23.35 -26.89 5.49
CA SER A 327 -23.06 -28.06 6.33
C SER A 327 -24.29 -28.49 7.15
N ILE A 328 -25.01 -27.53 7.74
CA ILE A 328 -26.24 -27.78 8.49
C ILE A 328 -27.37 -28.21 7.55
N PHE A 329 -27.50 -27.53 6.39
CA PHE A 329 -28.49 -27.84 5.37
C PHE A 329 -28.35 -29.29 4.88
N TYR A 330 -27.16 -29.72 4.46
CA TYR A 330 -26.96 -31.07 3.92
C TYR A 330 -27.14 -32.14 4.98
N ARG A 331 -26.68 -31.93 6.21
CA ARG A 331 -26.92 -32.87 7.32
C ARG A 331 -28.41 -33.06 7.54
N ARG A 332 -29.20 -32.00 7.57
CA ARG A 332 -30.65 -32.08 7.78
C ARG A 332 -31.37 -32.69 6.58
N TYR A 333 -30.99 -32.26 5.36
CA TYR A 333 -31.59 -32.77 4.11
C TYR A 333 -31.35 -34.26 3.89
N ASP A 334 -30.15 -34.76 4.18
CA ASP A 334 -29.84 -36.20 4.06
C ASP A 334 -30.64 -37.03 5.04
N HIS A 335 -30.98 -36.50 6.22
CA HIS A 335 -31.78 -37.18 7.21
C HIS A 335 -33.28 -37.12 6.87
N THR A 336 -33.86 -35.94 6.61
CA THR A 336 -35.30 -35.74 6.44
C THR A 336 -35.80 -36.00 5.02
N GLY A 337 -34.96 -35.71 4.00
CA GLY A 337 -35.36 -35.73 2.58
C GLY A 337 -36.20 -34.50 2.15
N ASP A 338 -36.60 -33.64 3.08
CA ASP A 338 -37.35 -32.42 2.77
C ASP A 338 -36.36 -31.24 2.62
N LYS A 339 -36.23 -30.77 1.36
CA LYS A 339 -35.34 -29.69 1.01
C LYS A 339 -35.74 -28.35 1.66
N LEU A 340 -37.04 -28.06 1.69
CA LEU A 340 -37.52 -26.77 2.19
C LEU A 340 -37.46 -26.73 3.72
N GLU A 341 -37.75 -27.85 4.38
CA GLU A 341 -37.57 -27.98 5.83
C GLU A 341 -36.07 -27.82 6.19
N ALA A 342 -35.17 -28.45 5.44
CA ALA A 342 -33.75 -28.36 5.67
C ALA A 342 -33.20 -26.89 5.51
N ILE A 343 -33.75 -26.12 4.55
CA ILE A 343 -33.39 -24.67 4.40
C ILE A 343 -33.86 -23.89 5.64
N ARG A 344 -35.10 -24.05 6.09
CA ARG A 344 -35.65 -23.41 7.30
C ARG A 344 -34.81 -23.71 8.53
N PHE A 345 -34.50 -25.01 8.70
CA PHE A 345 -33.69 -25.47 9.82
C PHE A 345 -32.28 -24.88 9.79
N ALA A 346 -31.63 -24.87 8.62
CA ALA A 346 -30.27 -24.31 8.48
C ALA A 346 -30.22 -22.82 8.82
N LEU A 347 -31.13 -22.00 8.27
CA LEU A 347 -31.18 -20.57 8.58
C LEU A 347 -31.59 -20.28 10.03
N GLY A 348 -32.58 -21.03 10.57
CA GLY A 348 -32.98 -20.88 11.97
C GLY A 348 -31.84 -21.20 12.94
N HIS A 349 -30.99 -22.19 12.61
CA HIS A 349 -29.92 -22.65 13.49
C HIS A 349 -28.62 -21.81 13.36
N SER A 350 -28.23 -21.45 12.13
CA SER A 350 -26.95 -20.75 11.85
C SER A 350 -27.10 -19.23 11.56
N GLY A 351 -28.29 -18.75 11.23
CA GLY A 351 -28.46 -17.38 10.75
C GLY A 351 -27.99 -16.32 11.76
N LEU A 352 -28.30 -16.50 13.06
CA LEU A 352 -27.80 -15.57 14.09
C LEU A 352 -26.27 -15.60 14.21
N ALA A 353 -25.68 -16.80 14.16
CA ALA A 353 -24.22 -16.94 14.25
C ALA A 353 -23.54 -16.26 13.08
N VAL A 354 -24.00 -16.52 11.84
CA VAL A 354 -23.47 -15.86 10.62
C VAL A 354 -23.58 -14.33 10.70
N VAL A 355 -24.71 -13.78 11.13
CA VAL A 355 -24.84 -12.32 11.29
C VAL A 355 -23.86 -11.79 12.33
N MET A 356 -23.70 -12.48 13.46
CA MET A 356 -22.81 -12.01 14.53
C MET A 356 -21.35 -12.07 14.11
N THR A 357 -20.92 -13.15 13.46
CA THR A 357 -19.53 -13.29 12.98
C THR A 357 -19.19 -12.28 11.88
N SER A 358 -20.08 -12.11 10.90
CA SER A 358 -19.88 -11.11 9.85
C SER A 358 -19.86 -9.68 10.40
N LEU A 359 -20.72 -9.36 11.41
CA LEU A 359 -20.71 -8.06 12.07
C LEU A 359 -19.43 -7.82 12.89
N THR A 360 -18.90 -8.84 13.58
CA THR A 360 -17.65 -8.71 14.33
C THR A 360 -16.45 -8.51 13.41
N THR A 361 -16.39 -9.26 12.30
CA THR A 361 -15.34 -9.11 11.28
C THR A 361 -15.43 -7.77 10.58
N ALA A 362 -16.63 -7.36 10.16
CA ALA A 362 -16.84 -6.04 9.56
C ALA A 362 -16.48 -4.90 10.52
N ALA A 363 -16.82 -5.00 11.81
CA ALA A 363 -16.46 -4.01 12.81
C ALA A 363 -14.96 -3.95 13.07
N GLY A 364 -14.26 -5.11 13.08
CA GLY A 364 -12.81 -5.19 13.17
C GLY A 364 -12.13 -4.46 12.00
N LEU A 365 -12.59 -4.69 10.76
CA LEU A 365 -12.09 -3.98 9.58
C LEU A 365 -12.46 -2.50 9.57
N PHE A 366 -13.70 -2.18 9.90
CA PHE A 366 -14.18 -0.79 9.94
C PHE A 366 -13.41 0.07 10.95
N SER A 367 -12.71 -0.53 11.93
CA SER A 367 -11.81 0.21 12.82
C SER A 367 -10.69 0.94 12.08
N PHE A 368 -10.31 0.46 10.87
CA PHE A 368 -9.35 1.15 10.01
C PHE A 368 -9.90 2.45 9.38
N SER A 369 -11.22 2.65 9.33
CA SER A 369 -11.79 3.88 8.75
C SER A 369 -11.33 5.17 9.46
N THR A 370 -10.82 5.05 10.68
CA THR A 370 -10.24 6.15 11.45
C THR A 370 -8.74 6.32 11.24
N ALA A 371 -8.12 5.51 10.37
CA ALA A 371 -6.70 5.61 10.08
C ALA A 371 -6.37 6.95 9.39
N GLU A 372 -5.23 7.52 9.73
CA GLU A 372 -4.70 8.71 9.06
C GLU A 372 -4.26 8.38 7.62
N LEU A 373 -3.80 7.13 7.39
CA LEU A 373 -3.51 6.63 6.05
C LEU A 373 -4.80 6.41 5.25
N GLY A 374 -4.97 7.15 4.16
CA GLY A 374 -6.14 7.08 3.28
C GLY A 374 -6.36 5.67 2.71
N ALA A 375 -5.33 5.06 2.16
CA ALA A 375 -5.40 3.71 1.60
C ALA A 375 -5.81 2.63 2.62
N VAL A 376 -5.40 2.78 3.89
CA VAL A 376 -5.77 1.88 4.99
C VAL A 376 -7.22 2.12 5.44
N ALA A 377 -7.64 3.40 5.51
CA ALA A 377 -9.02 3.76 5.82
C ALA A 377 -10.00 3.21 4.77
N GLU A 378 -9.66 3.33 3.49
CA GLU A 378 -10.42 2.77 2.37
C GLU A 378 -10.50 1.24 2.43
N LEU A 379 -9.38 0.55 2.71
CA LEU A 379 -9.37 -0.89 2.95
C LEU A 379 -10.34 -1.29 4.06
N GLY A 380 -10.37 -0.53 5.15
CA GLY A 380 -11.27 -0.75 6.28
C GLY A 380 -12.74 -0.64 5.88
N VAL A 381 -13.11 0.42 5.18
CA VAL A 381 -14.48 0.69 4.74
C VAL A 381 -14.94 -0.38 3.73
N PHE A 382 -14.16 -0.59 2.66
CA PHE A 382 -14.56 -1.53 1.60
C PHE A 382 -14.38 -2.99 1.99
N GLY A 383 -13.43 -3.30 2.85
CA GLY A 383 -13.30 -4.62 3.46
C GLY A 383 -14.51 -4.97 4.32
N ALA A 384 -14.94 -4.05 5.19
CA ALA A 384 -16.15 -4.20 5.99
C ALA A 384 -17.40 -4.33 5.11
N ALA A 385 -17.54 -3.49 4.08
CA ALA A 385 -18.63 -3.57 3.12
C ALA A 385 -18.64 -4.92 2.38
N GLY A 386 -17.46 -5.43 1.98
CA GLY A 386 -17.31 -6.73 1.32
C GLY A 386 -17.76 -7.91 2.21
N VAL A 387 -17.40 -7.88 3.49
CA VAL A 387 -17.88 -8.89 4.46
C VAL A 387 -19.40 -8.83 4.63
N LEU A 388 -19.97 -7.61 4.74
CA LEU A 388 -21.43 -7.45 4.88
C LEU A 388 -22.16 -7.85 3.60
N LEU A 389 -21.60 -7.60 2.42
CA LEU A 389 -22.13 -8.08 1.14
C LEU A 389 -22.07 -9.62 1.07
N ALA A 390 -20.97 -10.25 1.50
CA ALA A 390 -20.85 -11.70 1.56
C ALA A 390 -21.89 -12.32 2.50
N MET A 391 -22.11 -11.73 3.68
CA MET A 391 -23.19 -12.11 4.59
C MET A 391 -24.57 -11.98 3.93
N PHE A 392 -24.83 -10.85 3.28
CA PHE A 392 -26.09 -10.59 2.57
C PHE A 392 -26.35 -11.66 1.50
N TYR A 393 -25.39 -11.96 0.65
CA TYR A 393 -25.51 -12.99 -0.38
C TYR A 393 -25.64 -14.40 0.25
N SER A 394 -24.90 -14.70 1.33
CA SER A 394 -24.99 -15.98 2.01
C SER A 394 -26.34 -16.23 2.70
N LEU A 395 -26.97 -15.19 3.25
CA LEU A 395 -28.27 -15.32 3.92
C LEU A 395 -29.47 -15.22 2.96
N ILE A 396 -29.34 -14.57 1.83
CA ILE A 396 -30.44 -14.31 0.89
C ILE A 396 -30.29 -15.14 -0.39
N LEU A 397 -29.16 -15.02 -1.09
CA LEU A 397 -28.97 -15.67 -2.38
C LEU A 397 -28.75 -17.16 -2.24
N LEU A 398 -27.89 -17.62 -1.32
CA LEU A 398 -27.60 -19.04 -1.14
C LEU A 398 -28.84 -19.89 -0.85
N PRO A 399 -29.72 -19.57 0.12
CA PRO A 399 -30.95 -20.31 0.35
C PRO A 399 -31.91 -20.23 -0.85
N THR A 400 -31.93 -19.10 -1.55
CA THR A 400 -32.77 -18.92 -2.75
C THR A 400 -32.31 -19.85 -3.87
N LEU A 401 -31.00 -19.94 -4.13
CA LEU A 401 -30.41 -20.86 -5.10
C LEU A 401 -30.67 -22.31 -4.72
N LEU A 402 -30.52 -22.69 -3.45
CA LEU A 402 -30.87 -24.03 -2.95
C LEU A 402 -32.35 -24.35 -3.13
N ALA A 403 -33.25 -23.37 -2.96
CA ALA A 403 -34.69 -23.58 -3.17
C ALA A 403 -35.06 -23.79 -4.65
N ILE A 404 -34.29 -23.19 -5.60
CA ILE A 404 -34.51 -23.29 -7.02
C ILE A 404 -33.89 -24.55 -7.63
N PHE A 405 -32.58 -24.76 -7.40
CA PHE A 405 -31.80 -25.81 -8.03
C PHE A 405 -32.08 -27.21 -7.43
N PRO A 406 -32.05 -28.30 -8.22
CA PRO A 406 -32.20 -29.65 -7.72
C PRO A 406 -30.99 -30.05 -6.88
N VAL A 407 -31.25 -30.62 -5.71
CA VAL A 407 -30.22 -31.10 -4.77
C VAL A 407 -30.26 -32.61 -4.70
N ARG A 408 -29.13 -33.29 -4.90
CA ARG A 408 -29.01 -34.74 -4.75
C ARG A 408 -28.93 -35.14 -3.27
N ARG A 409 -29.80 -36.07 -2.85
CA ARG A 409 -29.77 -36.70 -1.51
C ARG A 409 -28.73 -37.82 -1.50
N LYS A 410 -27.89 -37.90 -0.48
CA LYS A 410 -27.11 -39.11 -0.19
C LYS A 410 -27.97 -40.03 0.70
N HIS A 411 -28.33 -41.19 0.20
CA HIS A 411 -28.98 -42.23 1.03
C HIS A 411 -27.89 -42.79 1.96
N HIS A 412 -28.02 -42.59 3.26
CA HIS A 412 -27.38 -43.46 4.22
C HIS A 412 -28.07 -44.82 4.10
N LYS A 413 -27.35 -45.85 3.69
CA LYS A 413 -27.80 -47.22 3.92
C LYS A 413 -27.89 -47.36 5.44
N SER A 414 -29.09 -47.52 5.95
CA SER A 414 -29.33 -47.96 7.33
C SER A 414 -28.81 -49.38 7.44
N SER A 415 -27.56 -49.55 7.81
CA SER A 415 -27.05 -50.79 8.37
C SER A 415 -27.16 -50.65 9.87
N ASP A 416 -28.08 -51.37 10.47
CA ASP A 416 -28.16 -51.67 11.90
C ASP A 416 -26.90 -52.45 12.31
N SER A 417 -25.78 -51.83 12.37
CA SER A 417 -24.57 -52.36 12.97
C SER A 417 -23.68 -51.18 13.42
N GLU A 418 -23.58 -51.06 14.74
CA GLU A 418 -22.68 -50.14 15.47
C GLU A 418 -21.18 -50.42 15.20
N ALA A 419 -20.83 -51.14 14.10
CA ALA A 419 -19.48 -51.65 13.85
C ALA A 419 -18.76 -51.09 12.60
N ASP A 420 -19.33 -50.16 11.79
CA ASP A 420 -18.72 -49.67 10.57
C ASP A 420 -18.44 -48.14 10.58
N GLU A 421 -17.80 -47.63 11.65
CA GLU A 421 -17.23 -46.25 11.68
C GLU A 421 -15.84 -46.15 11.04
N GLU A 422 -15.27 -47.21 10.48
CA GLU A 422 -13.93 -47.22 9.87
C GLU A 422 -13.87 -46.72 8.40
N GLY A 423 -14.97 -46.24 7.83
CA GLY A 423 -15.08 -45.96 6.39
C GLY A 423 -14.57 -44.58 5.91
N ASN A 424 -14.21 -43.62 6.76
CA ASN A 424 -13.71 -42.33 6.32
C ASN A 424 -12.49 -41.90 7.17
N THR A 425 -11.29 -42.14 6.65
CA THR A 425 -10.03 -41.81 7.33
C THR A 425 -9.93 -40.34 7.77
N VAL A 426 -10.57 -39.43 7.06
CA VAL A 426 -10.59 -37.99 7.36
C VAL A 426 -11.48 -37.68 8.57
N THR A 427 -12.67 -38.30 8.66
CA THR A 427 -13.60 -38.14 9.80
C THR A 427 -13.00 -38.72 11.09
N GLY A 428 -12.37 -39.87 11.01
CA GLY A 428 -11.69 -40.46 12.17
C GLY A 428 -10.44 -39.76 12.61
N MET A 429 -9.74 -39.03 11.72
CA MET A 429 -8.59 -38.16 12.07
C MET A 429 -9.08 -36.89 12.77
N MET A 430 -10.13 -36.27 12.27
CA MET A 430 -10.75 -35.06 12.87
C MET A 430 -11.24 -35.37 14.28
N ASP A 431 -11.95 -36.45 14.47
CA ASP A 431 -12.49 -36.86 15.81
C ASP A 431 -11.36 -37.17 16.79
N ARG A 432 -10.27 -37.78 16.32
CA ARG A 432 -9.06 -37.99 17.17
C ARG A 432 -8.42 -36.66 17.57
N LEU A 433 -8.34 -35.68 16.65
CA LEU A 433 -7.79 -34.36 16.95
C LEU A 433 -8.65 -33.62 17.98
N LEU A 434 -9.99 -33.59 17.76
CA LEU A 434 -10.91 -32.91 18.68
C LEU A 434 -10.97 -33.62 20.07
N ASN A 435 -10.94 -34.95 20.12
CA ASN A 435 -10.88 -35.68 21.38
C ASN A 435 -9.57 -35.40 22.16
N ARG A 436 -8.41 -35.23 21.44
CA ARG A 436 -7.17 -34.83 22.08
C ARG A 436 -7.28 -33.39 22.61
N ALA A 437 -7.88 -32.47 21.84
CA ALA A 437 -8.09 -31.10 22.28
C ALA A 437 -8.97 -31.04 23.55
N VAL A 438 -10.07 -31.78 23.60
CA VAL A 438 -10.90 -31.94 24.81
C VAL A 438 -10.08 -32.48 25.97
N SER A 439 -9.34 -33.56 25.79
CA SER A 439 -8.55 -34.20 26.86
C SER A 439 -7.47 -33.25 27.40
N VAL A 440 -6.71 -32.56 26.52
CA VAL A 440 -5.68 -31.63 26.93
C VAL A 440 -6.25 -30.40 27.65
N SER A 441 -7.30 -29.82 27.11
CA SER A 441 -7.91 -28.59 27.66
C SER A 441 -8.72 -28.79 28.94
N THR A 442 -9.19 -30.02 29.20
CA THR A 442 -9.91 -30.31 30.44
C THR A 442 -9.01 -30.92 31.50
N ASN A 443 -8.20 -31.93 31.17
CA ASN A 443 -7.33 -32.61 32.14
C ASN A 443 -6.09 -31.82 32.53
N HIS A 444 -5.58 -30.94 31.63
CA HIS A 444 -4.36 -30.15 31.82
C HIS A 444 -4.63 -28.66 31.68
N ALA A 445 -5.83 -28.18 32.03
CA ALA A 445 -6.26 -26.78 31.85
C ALA A 445 -5.27 -25.76 32.43
N ALA A 446 -4.77 -25.96 33.64
CA ALA A 446 -3.79 -25.08 34.26
C ALA A 446 -2.46 -25.03 33.50
N THR A 447 -1.99 -26.16 32.96
CA THR A 447 -0.77 -26.22 32.13
C THR A 447 -0.96 -25.46 30.82
N VAL A 448 -2.11 -25.61 30.15
CA VAL A 448 -2.43 -24.88 28.92
C VAL A 448 -2.42 -23.38 29.14
N VAL A 449 -3.08 -22.90 30.21
CA VAL A 449 -3.10 -21.47 30.57
C VAL A 449 -1.71 -20.98 30.97
N PHE A 450 -0.91 -21.78 31.68
CA PHE A 450 0.45 -21.44 32.05
C PHE A 450 1.37 -21.29 30.83
N VAL A 451 1.30 -22.22 29.88
CA VAL A 451 2.05 -22.14 28.60
C VAL A 451 1.63 -20.92 27.81
N ALA A 452 0.33 -20.64 27.70
CA ALA A 452 -0.18 -19.45 27.04
C ALA A 452 0.34 -18.17 27.69
N ALA A 453 0.42 -18.12 29.04
CA ALA A 453 0.97 -16.99 29.78
C ALA A 453 2.48 -16.80 29.50
N ILE A 454 3.26 -17.88 29.43
CA ILE A 454 4.68 -17.80 29.06
C ILE A 454 4.84 -17.26 27.62
N LEU A 455 4.07 -17.80 26.66
CA LEU A 455 4.10 -17.33 25.27
C LEU A 455 3.73 -15.86 25.19
N PHE A 456 2.74 -15.41 25.97
CA PHE A 456 2.36 -14.01 26.04
C PHE A 456 3.50 -13.11 26.56
N ILE A 457 4.19 -13.54 27.62
CA ILE A 457 5.31 -12.78 28.21
C ILE A 457 6.48 -12.69 27.20
N VAL A 458 6.83 -13.81 26.55
CA VAL A 458 7.87 -13.84 25.50
C VAL A 458 7.50 -12.95 24.33
N ALA A 459 6.24 -12.99 23.92
CA ALA A 459 5.74 -12.14 22.83
C ALA A 459 5.79 -10.65 23.17
N ILE A 460 5.41 -10.26 24.39
CA ILE A 460 5.55 -8.86 24.85
C ILE A 460 7.03 -8.41 24.84
N ALA A 461 7.95 -9.27 25.29
CA ALA A 461 9.39 -8.99 25.20
C ALA A 461 9.86 -8.84 23.72
N GLY A 462 9.26 -9.60 22.80
CA GLY A 462 9.53 -9.43 21.37
C GLY A 462 8.97 -8.12 20.81
N ILE A 463 7.76 -7.72 21.19
CA ILE A 463 7.14 -6.47 20.74
C ILE A 463 8.00 -5.25 21.09
N THR A 464 8.75 -5.26 22.19
CA THR A 464 9.64 -4.13 22.53
C THR A 464 10.83 -3.96 21.56
N GLN A 465 11.07 -4.94 20.68
CA GLN A 465 12.11 -4.90 19.65
C GLN A 465 11.53 -4.62 18.24
N LEU A 466 10.22 -4.44 18.15
CA LEU A 466 9.55 -4.20 16.87
C LEU A 466 9.96 -2.84 16.30
N GLN A 467 10.29 -2.83 15.02
CA GLN A 467 10.69 -1.64 14.29
C GLN A 467 9.63 -1.28 13.24
N PHE A 468 9.30 0.00 13.16
CA PHE A 468 8.51 0.52 12.06
C PHE A 468 9.45 0.90 10.92
N LYS A 469 9.17 0.44 9.70
CA LYS A 469 9.94 0.78 8.50
C LYS A 469 9.00 0.90 7.31
N HIS A 470 9.19 1.96 6.55
CA HIS A 470 8.51 2.16 5.29
C HIS A 470 9.56 2.41 4.21
N ASP A 471 9.99 1.33 3.57
CA ASP A 471 11.03 1.32 2.54
C ASP A 471 10.47 0.58 1.32
N VAL A 472 9.96 1.34 0.37
CA VAL A 472 9.28 0.83 -0.83
C VAL A 472 10.23 0.00 -1.69
N MET A 473 11.53 0.35 -1.73
CA MET A 473 12.53 -0.43 -2.48
C MET A 473 12.74 -1.83 -1.90
N LYS A 474 12.61 -2.00 -0.58
CA LYS A 474 12.72 -3.33 0.07
C LYS A 474 11.50 -4.21 -0.11
N TRP A 475 10.39 -3.66 -0.61
CA TRP A 475 9.26 -4.49 -1.02
C TRP A 475 9.62 -5.32 -2.26
N LEU A 476 10.51 -4.81 -3.10
CA LEU A 476 11.00 -5.52 -4.28
C LEU A 476 12.14 -6.50 -3.89
N PRO A 477 12.23 -7.68 -4.53
CA PRO A 477 13.36 -8.58 -4.41
C PRO A 477 14.70 -7.91 -4.77
N GLU A 478 15.80 -8.42 -4.19
CA GLU A 478 17.14 -7.83 -4.39
C GLU A 478 17.66 -7.93 -5.82
N GLU A 479 17.18 -8.92 -6.58
CA GLU A 479 17.63 -9.20 -7.93
C GLU A 479 16.89 -8.38 -9.00
N ILE A 480 15.87 -7.61 -8.64
CA ILE A 480 15.11 -6.82 -9.62
C ILE A 480 15.98 -5.67 -10.15
N PRO A 481 16.06 -5.48 -11.48
CA PRO A 481 16.98 -4.51 -12.11
C PRO A 481 16.87 -3.10 -11.55
N ILE A 482 15.65 -2.61 -11.27
CA ILE A 482 15.44 -1.26 -10.73
C ILE A 482 16.07 -1.09 -9.34
N ARG A 483 16.00 -2.10 -8.46
CA ARG A 483 16.61 -2.05 -7.14
C ARG A 483 18.13 -2.05 -7.24
N VAL A 484 18.69 -2.91 -8.11
CA VAL A 484 20.14 -2.95 -8.37
C VAL A 484 20.61 -1.62 -8.95
N ALA A 485 19.88 -1.04 -9.91
CA ALA A 485 20.21 0.23 -10.52
C ALA A 485 20.19 1.37 -9.49
N THR A 486 19.14 1.45 -8.66
CA THR A 486 19.04 2.47 -7.61
C THR A 486 20.18 2.34 -6.60
N ASP A 487 20.51 1.12 -6.15
CA ASP A 487 21.65 0.88 -5.23
C ASP A 487 23.01 1.26 -5.86
N HIS A 488 23.14 1.15 -7.20
CA HIS A 488 24.35 1.59 -7.92
C HIS A 488 24.40 3.12 -8.02
N LEU A 489 23.31 3.77 -8.44
CA LEU A 489 23.27 5.20 -8.59
C LEU A 489 23.42 5.91 -7.23
N ASP A 490 22.81 5.42 -6.19
CA ASP A 490 22.98 5.97 -4.83
C ASP A 490 24.44 5.92 -4.35
N ARG A 491 25.22 4.93 -4.80
CA ARG A 491 26.65 4.86 -4.46
C ARG A 491 27.53 5.77 -5.32
N ASP A 492 27.16 5.96 -6.59
CA ASP A 492 28.00 6.62 -7.57
C ASP A 492 27.68 8.11 -7.75
N LEU A 493 26.44 8.53 -7.36
CA LEU A 493 25.93 9.90 -7.47
C LEU A 493 25.43 10.47 -6.13
N ASN A 494 25.59 9.69 -5.04
CA ASN A 494 25.17 10.07 -3.68
C ASN A 494 23.68 10.43 -3.54
N GLY A 495 22.80 10.00 -4.47
CA GLY A 495 21.36 10.22 -4.29
C GLY A 495 20.51 10.07 -5.54
N THR A 496 19.40 9.36 -5.37
CA THR A 496 18.36 9.15 -6.40
C THR A 496 17.00 9.72 -6.02
N ILE A 497 16.86 10.32 -4.83
CA ILE A 497 15.65 10.96 -4.32
C ILE A 497 16.00 12.34 -3.77
N SER A 498 15.03 13.26 -3.69
CA SER A 498 15.27 14.63 -3.24
C SER A 498 14.46 15.05 -2.01
N VAL A 499 15.00 16.02 -1.30
CA VAL A 499 14.28 16.90 -0.37
C VAL A 499 14.28 18.28 -0.99
N GLU A 500 13.14 18.93 -0.96
CA GLU A 500 12.95 20.26 -1.51
C GLU A 500 12.79 21.27 -0.37
N VAL A 501 13.54 22.36 -0.43
CA VAL A 501 13.41 23.49 0.49
C VAL A 501 12.90 24.68 -0.28
N ILE A 502 11.73 25.15 0.07
CA ILE A 502 11.11 26.34 -0.53
C ILE A 502 11.30 27.50 0.44
N VAL A 503 11.82 28.60 -0.06
CA VAL A 503 12.05 29.83 0.72
C VAL A 503 11.28 30.97 0.08
N ASP A 504 10.29 31.52 0.79
CA ASP A 504 9.45 32.64 0.39
C ASP A 504 9.95 33.93 1.06
N SER A 505 10.42 34.87 0.26
CA SER A 505 10.89 36.17 0.73
C SER A 505 9.80 37.10 1.26
N GLY A 506 8.51 36.77 1.00
CA GLY A 506 7.34 37.53 1.40
C GLY A 506 7.04 38.76 0.51
N GLU A 507 7.91 39.14 -0.42
CA GLU A 507 7.73 40.29 -1.30
C GLU A 507 8.22 40.02 -2.73
N GLN A 508 7.59 40.61 -3.72
CA GLN A 508 8.01 40.55 -5.12
C GLN A 508 9.44 41.09 -5.28
N GLU A 509 10.26 40.46 -6.12
CA GLU A 509 11.70 40.77 -6.28
C GLU A 509 12.52 40.65 -4.98
N GLY A 510 12.01 39.94 -3.99
CA GLY A 510 12.65 39.74 -2.70
C GLY A 510 13.97 38.97 -2.78
N LEU A 511 14.13 38.09 -3.78
CA LEU A 511 15.39 37.41 -4.04
C LEU A 511 16.53 38.32 -4.50
N TYR A 512 16.27 39.59 -4.87
CA TYR A 512 17.34 40.54 -5.06
C TYR A 512 17.97 41.04 -3.76
N ASN A 513 17.40 40.70 -2.60
CA ASN A 513 17.94 41.11 -1.31
C ASN A 513 19.22 40.34 -0.96
N PRO A 514 20.38 41.01 -0.80
CA PRO A 514 21.65 40.36 -0.50
C PRO A 514 21.64 39.56 0.82
N GLN A 515 20.75 39.89 1.77
CA GLN A 515 20.64 39.15 3.02
C GLN A 515 19.97 37.79 2.80
N ILE A 516 18.95 37.73 1.93
CA ILE A 516 18.27 36.47 1.57
C ILE A 516 19.20 35.58 0.74
N ILE A 517 19.82 36.14 -0.32
CA ILE A 517 20.78 35.41 -1.16
C ILE A 517 21.99 34.94 -0.33
N GLY A 518 22.48 35.76 0.62
CA GLY A 518 23.54 35.36 1.53
C GLY A 518 23.12 34.24 2.50
N ALA A 519 21.87 34.24 2.94
CA ALA A 519 21.30 33.14 3.75
C ALA A 519 21.16 31.85 2.94
N LEU A 520 20.60 31.90 1.72
CA LEU A 520 20.51 30.76 0.81
C LEU A 520 21.89 30.16 0.49
N SER A 521 22.90 31.04 0.21
CA SER A 521 24.28 30.58 0.00
C SER A 521 24.84 29.86 1.22
N LYS A 522 24.61 30.40 2.41
CA LYS A 522 25.05 29.79 3.66
C LYS A 522 24.36 28.44 3.90
N ILE A 523 23.05 28.39 3.67
CA ILE A 523 22.26 27.11 3.78
C ILE A 523 22.85 26.07 2.83
N GLN A 524 23.07 26.42 1.56
CA GLN A 524 23.63 25.48 0.58
C GLN A 524 25.03 25.00 1.02
N ASP A 525 25.92 25.91 1.48
CA ASP A 525 27.25 25.54 1.96
C ASP A 525 27.22 24.69 3.23
N GLU A 526 26.28 24.93 4.16
CA GLU A 526 26.08 24.09 5.35
C GLU A 526 25.53 22.70 5.01
N LEU A 527 24.64 22.62 4.03
CA LEU A 527 24.14 21.33 3.52
C LEU A 527 25.23 20.51 2.80
N ASP A 528 26.34 21.13 2.35
CA ASP A 528 27.51 20.42 1.81
C ASP A 528 28.19 19.50 2.82
N HIS A 529 28.10 19.82 4.10
CA HIS A 529 28.72 19.07 5.20
C HIS A 529 27.70 18.22 5.98
N PHE A 530 26.46 18.15 5.50
CA PHE A 530 25.34 17.52 6.21
C PHE A 530 25.52 16.01 6.43
N GLY A 531 26.21 15.32 5.51
CA GLY A 531 26.43 13.87 5.57
C GLY A 531 27.34 13.41 6.69
N ASP A 532 28.33 14.22 7.06
CA ASP A 532 29.30 13.90 8.12
C ASP A 532 28.65 13.85 9.51
N GLU A 533 27.54 14.56 9.71
CA GLU A 533 26.87 14.72 11.00
C GLU A 533 25.71 13.73 11.21
N LEU A 534 25.07 13.23 10.15
CA LEU A 534 23.90 12.36 10.19
C LEU A 534 24.23 10.87 9.91
N ASN A 535 25.06 10.25 10.73
CA ASN A 535 25.33 8.80 10.71
C ASN A 535 25.80 8.21 9.37
N GLY A 536 26.55 8.97 8.56
CA GLY A 536 27.11 8.51 7.27
C GLY A 536 26.09 8.53 6.13
N LEU A 537 25.14 9.44 6.16
CA LEU A 537 24.34 9.84 5.02
C LEU A 537 25.09 10.92 4.25
N ASP A 538 25.93 10.53 3.30
CA ASP A 538 26.52 11.49 2.38
C ASP A 538 25.40 12.09 1.53
N ALA A 539 25.16 13.39 1.68
CA ALA A 539 24.24 14.11 0.84
C ALA A 539 24.83 14.25 -0.56
N GLY A 540 24.03 13.99 -1.58
CA GLY A 540 24.40 14.18 -2.98
C GLY A 540 24.36 15.63 -3.41
N LYS A 541 24.05 15.86 -4.67
CA LYS A 541 23.99 17.18 -5.28
C LYS A 541 22.98 18.11 -4.62
N ARG A 542 23.36 19.36 -4.41
CA ARG A 542 22.49 20.52 -4.09
C ARG A 542 22.38 21.39 -5.33
N ILE A 543 21.17 21.87 -5.59
CA ILE A 543 20.87 22.70 -6.75
C ILE A 543 20.01 23.86 -6.27
N SER A 544 20.41 25.09 -6.57
CA SER A 544 19.64 26.30 -6.26
C SER A 544 20.01 27.46 -7.16
N VAL A 545 19.29 28.56 -7.04
CA VAL A 545 19.62 29.84 -7.70
C VAL A 545 21.03 30.35 -7.38
N ILE A 546 21.63 29.88 -6.28
CA ILE A 546 23.00 30.23 -5.89
C ILE A 546 24.03 29.70 -6.89
N ASP A 547 23.79 28.52 -7.49
CA ASP A 547 24.66 27.94 -8.52
C ASP A 547 24.67 28.85 -9.77
N VAL A 548 23.48 29.28 -10.20
CA VAL A 548 23.34 30.23 -11.33
C VAL A 548 24.10 31.54 -11.06
N LEU A 549 23.93 32.11 -9.88
CA LEU A 549 24.64 33.35 -9.52
C LEU A 549 26.15 33.17 -9.46
N ARG A 550 26.67 32.07 -8.90
CA ARG A 550 28.11 31.78 -8.84
C ARG A 550 28.71 31.57 -10.23
N GLU A 551 28.01 30.82 -11.09
CA GLU A 551 28.44 30.60 -12.48
C GLU A 551 28.46 31.90 -13.29
N THR A 552 27.37 32.67 -13.22
CA THR A 552 27.27 33.96 -13.94
C THR A 552 28.31 34.96 -13.46
N ASN A 553 28.53 35.08 -12.15
CA ASN A 553 29.57 35.96 -11.60
C ASN A 553 30.98 35.54 -12.07
N GLN A 554 31.27 34.24 -12.10
CA GLN A 554 32.52 33.72 -12.64
C GLN A 554 32.68 34.05 -14.12
N ALA A 555 31.64 33.81 -14.92
CA ALA A 555 31.64 34.08 -16.36
C ALA A 555 31.90 35.56 -16.68
N LEU A 556 31.23 36.48 -15.99
CA LEU A 556 31.40 37.92 -16.15
C LEU A 556 32.78 38.44 -15.70
N ASN A 557 33.52 37.65 -14.93
CA ASN A 557 34.87 37.96 -14.46
C ASN A 557 35.93 37.09 -15.18
N GLU A 558 35.86 37.01 -16.49
CA GLU A 558 36.84 36.31 -17.39
C GLU A 558 37.03 34.85 -17.05
N ASN A 559 35.97 34.16 -16.56
CA ASN A 559 35.95 32.75 -16.15
C ASN A 559 36.96 32.38 -15.03
N GLN A 560 37.38 33.37 -14.22
CA GLN A 560 38.34 33.11 -13.16
C GLN A 560 37.70 32.40 -11.99
N ALA A 561 38.27 31.28 -11.56
CA ALA A 561 37.74 30.46 -10.46
C ALA A 561 37.59 31.24 -9.12
N ALA A 562 38.34 32.30 -8.92
CA ALA A 562 38.23 33.15 -7.73
C ALA A 562 36.88 33.90 -7.62
N TYR A 563 36.16 34.00 -8.72
CA TYR A 563 34.85 34.65 -8.81
C TYR A 563 33.66 33.68 -8.80
N TYR A 564 33.90 32.39 -8.60
CA TYR A 564 32.83 31.42 -8.30
C TYR A 564 32.34 31.64 -6.87
N VAL A 565 31.71 32.79 -6.64
CA VAL A 565 31.21 33.22 -5.33
C VAL A 565 29.90 33.98 -5.48
N THR A 566 29.08 33.93 -4.45
CA THR A 566 27.77 34.57 -4.42
C THR A 566 27.92 36.11 -4.36
N PRO A 567 27.29 36.91 -5.25
CA PRO A 567 27.34 38.36 -5.25
C PRO A 567 26.68 38.96 -4.01
N LYS A 568 27.20 40.12 -3.55
CA LYS A 568 26.78 40.76 -2.29
C LYS A 568 26.02 42.09 -2.48
N GLU A 569 25.86 42.55 -3.70
CA GLU A 569 25.20 43.80 -4.01
C GLU A 569 23.88 43.57 -4.74
N ARG A 570 22.77 44.19 -4.26
CA ARG A 570 21.43 44.04 -4.86
C ARG A 570 21.41 44.28 -6.37
N GLN A 571 22.13 45.30 -6.84
CA GLN A 571 22.16 45.64 -8.27
C GLN A 571 22.87 44.56 -9.09
N LEU A 572 23.94 43.97 -8.56
CA LEU A 572 24.70 42.92 -9.23
C LEU A 572 23.86 41.64 -9.29
N ILE A 573 23.21 41.23 -8.18
CA ILE A 573 22.30 40.08 -8.14
C ILE A 573 21.20 40.21 -9.21
N ALA A 574 20.54 41.40 -9.25
CA ALA A 574 19.47 41.63 -10.23
C ALA A 574 19.99 41.61 -11.67
N GLN A 575 21.19 42.13 -11.92
CA GLN A 575 21.81 42.14 -13.26
C GLN A 575 22.19 40.70 -13.69
N GLU A 576 22.79 39.92 -12.81
CA GLU A 576 23.22 38.56 -13.11
C GLU A 576 22.01 37.62 -13.40
N LEU A 577 20.95 37.72 -12.61
CA LEU A 577 19.72 36.96 -12.86
C LEU A 577 19.04 37.36 -14.16
N LEU A 578 18.94 38.67 -14.43
CA LEU A 578 18.39 39.19 -15.69
C LEU A 578 19.24 38.80 -16.91
N LEU A 579 20.56 38.79 -16.80
CA LEU A 579 21.45 38.37 -17.89
C LEU A 579 21.29 36.86 -18.16
N PHE A 580 21.15 36.07 -17.11
CA PHE A 580 20.93 34.64 -17.24
C PHE A 580 19.56 34.34 -17.86
N GLU A 581 18.48 34.96 -17.39
CA GLU A 581 17.14 34.84 -17.96
C GLU A 581 17.12 35.21 -19.46
N ASN A 582 17.81 36.26 -19.86
CA ASN A 582 17.92 36.69 -21.26
C ASN A 582 18.90 35.85 -22.10
N SER A 583 19.64 34.91 -21.52
CA SER A 583 20.56 34.02 -22.25
C SER A 583 19.83 32.90 -23.01
N GLY A 584 18.54 32.74 -22.74
CA GLY A 584 17.67 31.70 -23.37
C GLY A 584 17.71 30.34 -22.67
N SER A 585 18.21 30.26 -21.44
CA SER A 585 18.14 29.07 -20.62
C SER A 585 16.88 29.12 -19.75
N ASP A 586 16.09 28.05 -19.77
CA ASP A 586 14.86 27.92 -18.96
C ASP A 586 15.16 27.40 -17.54
N ASP A 587 16.42 27.06 -17.23
CA ASP A 587 16.84 26.52 -15.91
C ASP A 587 16.44 27.37 -14.70
N LEU A 588 16.26 28.69 -14.90
CA LEU A 588 15.91 29.60 -13.81
C LEU A 588 14.48 29.35 -13.31
N GLU A 589 13.56 28.98 -14.20
CA GLU A 589 12.13 28.73 -13.86
C GLU A 589 11.97 27.53 -12.91
N ASN A 590 12.90 26.57 -12.94
CA ASN A 590 12.93 25.42 -12.05
C ASN A 590 13.47 25.75 -10.64
N LEU A 591 14.10 26.93 -10.47
CA LEU A 591 14.81 27.34 -9.24
C LEU A 591 14.14 28.50 -8.50
N VAL A 592 13.38 29.34 -9.21
CA VAL A 592 12.69 30.51 -8.66
C VAL A 592 11.35 30.72 -9.37
N ASP A 593 10.40 31.36 -8.68
CA ASP A 593 9.15 31.75 -9.31
C ASP A 593 9.30 32.98 -10.24
N SER A 594 8.33 33.23 -11.09
CA SER A 594 8.33 34.35 -12.06
C SER A 594 8.33 35.73 -11.40
N GLU A 595 7.96 35.85 -10.13
CA GLU A 595 7.99 37.09 -9.34
C GLU A 595 9.33 37.27 -8.60
N LEU A 596 10.27 36.33 -8.69
CA LEU A 596 11.52 36.31 -7.92
C LEU A 596 11.28 36.52 -6.42
N ARG A 597 10.19 35.96 -5.94
CA ARG A 597 9.73 35.97 -4.56
C ARG A 597 10.16 34.71 -3.85
N THR A 598 10.01 33.56 -4.53
CA THR A 598 10.21 32.22 -3.96
C THR A 598 11.42 31.56 -4.60
N ALA A 599 12.28 30.94 -3.79
CA ALA A 599 13.42 30.14 -4.25
C ALA A 599 13.27 28.69 -3.80
N ARG A 600 13.71 27.77 -4.68
CA ARG A 600 13.82 26.33 -4.44
C ARG A 600 15.27 25.93 -4.23
N ILE A 601 15.53 25.09 -3.22
CA ILE A 601 16.78 24.37 -3.03
C ILE A 601 16.46 22.89 -3.07
N THR A 602 17.02 22.18 -4.02
CA THR A 602 16.94 20.72 -4.13
C THR A 602 18.14 20.07 -3.46
N LEU A 603 17.93 19.18 -2.52
CA LEU A 603 18.95 18.35 -1.88
C LEU A 603 18.73 16.90 -2.27
N ARG A 604 19.64 16.30 -3.04
CA ARG A 604 19.60 14.88 -3.38
C ARG A 604 20.15 14.02 -2.26
N LEU A 605 19.48 12.90 -2.00
CA LEU A 605 19.85 11.95 -0.94
C LEU A 605 19.71 10.51 -1.47
N PRO A 606 20.47 9.56 -0.92
CA PRO A 606 20.31 8.15 -1.26
C PRO A 606 19.01 7.60 -0.70
N TRP A 607 18.43 6.61 -1.40
CA TRP A 607 17.20 5.94 -0.99
C TRP A 607 17.40 5.22 0.35
N ARG A 608 16.56 5.52 1.32
CA ARG A 608 16.56 4.90 2.67
C ARG A 608 15.12 4.64 3.14
N ASP A 609 14.98 4.04 4.31
CA ASP A 609 13.67 3.92 4.93
C ASP A 609 13.16 5.28 5.46
N ALA A 610 11.83 5.44 5.48
CA ALA A 610 11.17 6.69 5.85
C ALA A 610 11.55 7.23 7.24
N GLY A 611 11.94 6.36 8.18
CA GLY A 611 12.37 6.79 9.52
C GLY A 611 13.67 7.59 9.51
N SER A 612 14.54 7.35 8.51
CA SER A 612 15.76 8.15 8.32
C SER A 612 15.42 9.56 7.84
N TYR A 613 14.39 9.70 7.01
CA TYR A 613 14.01 11.00 6.45
C TYR A 613 13.36 11.94 7.46
N THR A 614 12.59 11.43 8.42
CA THR A 614 11.98 12.26 9.47
C THR A 614 13.04 13.10 10.19
N ALA A 615 14.14 12.46 10.62
CA ALA A 615 15.23 13.17 11.28
C ALA A 615 15.95 14.17 10.36
N ILE A 616 16.09 13.82 9.06
CA ILE A 616 16.72 14.70 8.06
C ILE A 616 15.85 15.94 7.81
N VAL A 617 14.57 15.75 7.59
CA VAL A 617 13.62 16.86 7.34
C VAL A 617 13.57 17.81 8.51
N ASP A 618 13.49 17.31 9.75
CA ASP A 618 13.48 18.15 10.95
C ASP A 618 14.78 18.95 11.09
N GLU A 619 15.93 18.32 10.85
CA GLU A 619 17.25 18.97 10.93
C GLU A 619 17.43 20.01 9.82
N VAL A 620 17.01 19.71 8.57
CA VAL A 620 17.07 20.66 7.45
C VAL A 620 16.20 21.86 7.75
N GLN A 621 14.95 21.65 8.20
CA GLN A 621 14.03 22.74 8.56
C GLN A 621 14.63 23.64 9.66
N GLU A 622 15.20 23.04 10.72
CA GLU A 622 15.78 23.81 11.82
C GLU A 622 16.97 24.66 11.38
N ARG A 623 17.86 24.12 10.53
CA ARG A 623 19.02 24.85 9.99
C ARG A 623 18.60 25.99 9.08
N VAL A 624 17.63 25.73 8.21
CA VAL A 624 17.08 26.74 7.29
C VAL A 624 16.46 27.89 8.08
N ASP A 625 15.59 27.60 9.07
CA ASP A 625 14.96 28.62 9.91
C ASP A 625 15.95 29.43 10.72
N GLN A 626 17.07 28.84 11.17
CA GLN A 626 18.13 29.55 11.89
C GLN A 626 18.96 30.46 10.99
N ALA A 627 19.07 30.16 9.70
CA ALA A 627 19.88 30.92 8.75
C ALA A 627 19.12 32.08 8.11
N LEU A 628 17.80 31.98 7.99
CA LEU A 628 16.95 32.96 7.31
C LEU A 628 16.74 34.25 8.14
N PRO A 629 16.62 35.41 7.49
CA PRO A 629 16.24 36.66 8.13
C PRO A 629 14.81 36.66 8.69
N GLU A 630 14.51 37.50 9.67
CA GLU A 630 13.13 37.67 10.18
C GLU A 630 12.17 38.11 9.05
N GLY A 631 11.03 37.44 8.95
CA GLY A 631 9.99 37.73 7.96
C GLY A 631 10.11 36.93 6.65
N VAL A 632 11.13 36.08 6.50
CA VAL A 632 11.27 35.12 5.41
C VAL A 632 10.73 33.76 5.91
N GLU A 633 9.83 33.14 5.16
CA GLU A 633 9.25 31.86 5.51
C GLU A 633 9.97 30.75 4.75
N SER A 634 10.09 29.58 5.37
CA SER A 634 10.66 28.40 4.73
C SER A 634 9.79 27.17 4.94
N GLN A 635 9.88 26.26 4.00
CA GLN A 635 9.16 25.00 4.05
C GLN A 635 9.98 23.88 3.42
N VAL A 636 10.15 22.80 4.15
CA VAL A 636 10.71 21.56 3.59
C VAL A 636 9.56 20.73 3.04
N THR A 637 9.68 20.24 1.81
CA THR A 637 8.68 19.45 1.10
C THR A 637 9.36 18.39 0.21
N GLY A 638 8.62 17.83 -0.73
CA GLY A 638 9.10 16.76 -1.63
C GLY A 638 8.69 15.37 -1.19
N LEU A 639 9.04 14.38 -2.00
CA LEU A 639 8.63 12.98 -1.83
C LEU A 639 9.12 12.37 -0.49
N MET A 640 10.29 12.81 -0.02
CA MET A 640 10.79 12.37 1.30
C MET A 640 9.89 12.80 2.45
N MET A 641 9.30 14.00 2.37
CA MET A 641 8.33 14.46 3.36
C MET A 641 7.07 13.61 3.34
N ILE A 642 6.61 13.20 2.15
CA ILE A 642 5.49 12.24 1.98
C ILE A 642 5.83 10.91 2.67
N PHE A 643 7.05 10.36 2.48
CA PHE A 643 7.47 9.12 3.14
C PHE A 643 7.56 9.25 4.67
N ALA A 644 8.14 10.35 5.16
CA ALA A 644 8.22 10.62 6.60
C ALA A 644 6.82 10.72 7.23
N ARG A 645 5.91 11.48 6.60
CA ARG A 645 4.52 11.62 7.03
C ARG A 645 3.76 10.29 6.98
N THR A 646 3.99 9.49 5.95
CA THR A 646 3.39 8.15 5.82
C THR A 646 3.80 7.26 7.00
N LEU A 647 5.06 7.27 7.41
CA LEU A 647 5.55 6.50 8.56
C LEU A 647 4.89 6.95 9.87
N ASP A 648 4.81 8.26 10.13
CA ASP A 648 4.16 8.81 11.32
C ASP A 648 2.66 8.44 11.36
N ALA A 649 1.96 8.62 10.23
CA ALA A 649 0.57 8.23 10.07
C ALA A 649 0.37 6.71 10.26
N MET A 650 1.33 5.86 9.83
CA MET A 650 1.29 4.42 10.09
C MET A 650 1.32 4.11 11.59
N MET A 651 2.23 4.72 12.34
CA MET A 651 2.37 4.47 13.79
C MET A 651 1.10 4.86 14.54
N THR A 652 0.58 6.04 14.26
CA THR A 652 -0.65 6.56 14.85
C THR A 652 -1.86 5.71 14.48
N SER A 653 -2.03 5.41 13.19
CA SER A 653 -3.13 4.61 12.67
C SER A 653 -3.17 3.21 13.26
N MET A 654 -2.00 2.55 13.40
CA MET A 654 -1.92 1.24 14.01
C MET A 654 -2.40 1.24 15.47
N ALA A 655 -1.90 2.17 16.28
CA ALA A 655 -2.27 2.26 17.69
C ALA A 655 -3.77 2.54 17.87
N GLN A 656 -4.31 3.47 17.10
CA GLN A 656 -5.74 3.82 17.12
C GLN A 656 -6.60 2.64 16.64
N SER A 657 -6.31 2.08 15.47
CA SER A 657 -7.12 1.01 14.87
C SER A 657 -7.16 -0.24 15.75
N TYR A 658 -6.04 -0.66 16.32
CA TYR A 658 -5.99 -1.83 17.21
C TYR A 658 -6.76 -1.60 18.49
N THR A 659 -6.67 -0.38 19.07
CA THR A 659 -7.41 -0.03 20.28
C THR A 659 -8.92 -0.02 20.02
N ILE A 660 -9.36 0.60 18.93
CA ILE A 660 -10.77 0.65 18.54
C ILE A 660 -11.29 -0.75 18.23
N ALA A 661 -10.55 -1.55 17.43
CA ALA A 661 -10.93 -2.92 17.11
C ALA A 661 -11.10 -3.76 18.39
N ALA A 662 -10.10 -3.75 19.29
CA ALA A 662 -10.14 -4.50 20.53
C ALA A 662 -11.33 -4.08 21.41
N PHE A 663 -11.61 -2.77 21.50
CA PHE A 663 -12.73 -2.24 22.28
C PHE A 663 -14.08 -2.66 21.69
N VAL A 664 -14.29 -2.45 20.38
CA VAL A 664 -15.56 -2.75 19.70
C VAL A 664 -15.84 -4.25 19.75
N VAL A 665 -14.83 -5.07 19.41
CA VAL A 665 -14.95 -6.53 19.43
C VAL A 665 -15.21 -7.04 20.87
N THR A 666 -14.53 -6.49 21.88
CA THR A 666 -14.80 -6.83 23.29
C THR A 666 -16.23 -6.51 23.68
N MET A 667 -16.73 -5.33 23.30
CA MET A 667 -18.12 -4.94 23.58
C MET A 667 -19.12 -5.89 22.90
N MET A 668 -18.86 -6.26 21.65
CA MET A 668 -19.70 -7.23 20.92
C MET A 668 -19.66 -8.61 21.57
N MET A 669 -18.50 -9.07 22.05
CA MET A 669 -18.39 -10.34 22.78
C MET A 669 -19.15 -10.31 24.12
N ILE A 670 -19.09 -9.22 24.85
CA ILE A 670 -19.88 -9.03 26.08
C ILE A 670 -21.39 -9.13 25.79
N LEU A 671 -21.85 -8.45 24.74
CA LEU A 671 -23.26 -8.48 24.33
C LEU A 671 -23.70 -9.90 23.88
N LEU A 672 -22.87 -10.60 23.11
CA LEU A 672 -23.14 -11.94 22.64
C LEU A 672 -23.23 -12.96 23.78
N VAL A 673 -22.24 -12.92 24.67
CA VAL A 673 -22.12 -13.82 25.81
C VAL A 673 -23.14 -13.48 26.90
N GLY A 674 -23.58 -12.22 26.96
CA GLY A 674 -24.55 -11.70 27.93
C GLY A 674 -23.99 -11.61 29.36
N HIS A 675 -22.68 -11.68 29.53
CA HIS A 675 -22.00 -11.63 30.82
C HIS A 675 -20.62 -10.99 30.71
N ILE A 676 -20.38 -9.88 31.38
CA ILE A 676 -19.15 -9.06 31.25
C ILE A 676 -17.89 -9.88 31.52
N ARG A 677 -17.81 -10.65 32.61
CA ARG A 677 -16.61 -11.44 32.94
C ARG A 677 -16.28 -12.48 31.87
N LEU A 678 -17.29 -13.17 31.35
CA LEU A 678 -17.09 -14.18 30.31
C LEU A 678 -16.73 -13.55 28.96
N GLY A 679 -17.33 -12.41 28.62
CA GLY A 679 -16.96 -11.66 27.43
C GLY A 679 -15.52 -11.16 27.47
N LEU A 680 -15.03 -10.69 28.63
CA LEU A 680 -13.62 -10.32 28.80
C LEU A 680 -12.68 -11.53 28.74
N ILE A 681 -13.04 -12.64 29.37
CA ILE A 681 -12.24 -13.89 29.31
C ILE A 681 -12.15 -14.44 27.89
N SER A 682 -13.24 -14.32 27.11
CA SER A 682 -13.26 -14.78 25.72
C SER A 682 -12.35 -13.95 24.77
N MET A 683 -11.89 -12.76 25.20
CA MET A 683 -10.90 -11.99 24.43
C MET A 683 -9.48 -12.51 24.56
N VAL A 684 -9.16 -13.28 25.60
CA VAL A 684 -7.79 -13.81 25.81
C VAL A 684 -7.35 -14.71 24.64
N PRO A 685 -8.16 -15.70 24.17
CA PRO A 685 -7.82 -16.49 22.98
C PRO A 685 -7.67 -15.67 21.70
N ASN A 686 -8.36 -14.54 21.58
CA ASN A 686 -8.34 -13.67 20.39
C ASN A 686 -7.12 -12.76 20.34
N LEU A 687 -6.69 -12.23 21.48
CA LEU A 687 -5.56 -11.30 21.56
C LEU A 687 -4.21 -12.02 21.56
N LEU A 688 -4.15 -13.23 22.11
CA LEU A 688 -2.90 -13.99 22.22
C LEU A 688 -2.22 -14.27 20.87
N PRO A 689 -2.93 -14.72 19.82
CA PRO A 689 -2.34 -14.98 18.50
C PRO A 689 -1.67 -13.73 17.91
N ILE A 690 -2.35 -12.59 17.98
CA ILE A 690 -1.85 -11.31 17.48
C ILE A 690 -0.59 -10.90 18.23
N THR A 691 -0.62 -10.98 19.56
CA THR A 691 0.53 -10.67 20.42
C THR A 691 1.72 -11.57 20.09
N ILE A 692 1.51 -12.87 19.84
CA ILE A 692 2.55 -13.82 19.44
C ILE A 692 3.15 -13.43 18.08
N VAL A 693 2.32 -13.08 17.08
CA VAL A 693 2.80 -12.70 15.75
C VAL A 693 3.63 -11.42 15.81
N LEU A 694 3.14 -10.38 16.49
CA LEU A 694 3.89 -9.13 16.67
C LEU A 694 5.21 -9.37 17.44
N GLY A 695 5.18 -10.22 18.49
CA GLY A 695 6.37 -10.60 19.22
C GLY A 695 7.36 -11.39 18.37
N PHE A 696 6.87 -12.29 17.51
CA PHE A 696 7.68 -13.03 16.55
C PHE A 696 8.36 -12.06 15.55
N MET A 697 7.64 -11.08 15.03
CA MET A 697 8.22 -10.06 14.15
C MET A 697 9.36 -9.31 14.83
N GLY A 698 9.16 -8.85 16.08
CA GLY A 698 10.22 -8.16 16.82
C GLY A 698 11.45 -9.04 17.06
N ILE A 699 11.27 -10.32 17.46
CA ILE A 699 12.39 -11.26 17.70
C ILE A 699 13.16 -11.59 16.42
N THR A 700 12.46 -11.71 15.28
CA THR A 700 13.06 -12.05 13.98
C THR A 700 13.58 -10.84 13.21
N GLY A 701 13.32 -9.61 13.68
CA GLY A 701 13.69 -8.37 13.01
C GLY A 701 12.85 -8.05 11.78
N LEU A 702 11.69 -8.72 11.59
CA LEU A 702 10.75 -8.39 10.54
C LEU A 702 10.08 -7.05 10.89
N PRO A 703 10.16 -6.03 10.01
CA PRO A 703 9.62 -4.72 10.29
C PRO A 703 8.09 -4.68 10.21
N LEU A 704 7.51 -3.71 10.88
CA LEU A 704 6.14 -3.27 10.66
C LEU A 704 6.14 -2.24 9.53
N ASP A 705 5.52 -2.61 8.41
CA ASP A 705 5.30 -1.80 7.23
C ASP A 705 3.79 -1.59 6.98
N ALA A 706 3.43 -0.87 5.91
CA ALA A 706 2.04 -0.57 5.56
C ALA A 706 1.14 -1.81 5.38
N PHE A 707 1.69 -2.98 5.09
CA PHE A 707 0.94 -4.23 4.95
C PHE A 707 0.90 -5.03 6.24
N THR A 708 2.04 -5.18 6.90
CA THR A 708 2.14 -5.99 8.12
C THR A 708 1.40 -5.35 9.30
N MET A 709 1.22 -4.01 9.30
CA MET A 709 0.36 -3.34 10.28
C MET A 709 -1.12 -3.74 10.19
N LEU A 710 -1.59 -4.23 9.03
CA LEU A 710 -2.97 -4.68 8.86
C LEU A 710 -3.28 -6.00 9.57
N ILE A 711 -2.23 -6.79 9.87
CA ILE A 711 -2.34 -8.15 10.44
C ILE A 711 -3.17 -8.16 11.72
N GLY A 712 -2.89 -7.21 12.63
CA GLY A 712 -3.52 -7.21 13.95
C GLY A 712 -5.04 -7.06 13.91
N SER A 713 -5.57 -6.08 13.19
CA SER A 713 -7.02 -5.85 13.10
C SER A 713 -7.72 -6.89 12.23
N ILE A 714 -7.09 -7.33 11.12
CA ILE A 714 -7.62 -8.42 10.28
C ILE A 714 -7.67 -9.72 11.08
N ALA A 715 -6.57 -10.09 11.74
CA ALA A 715 -6.51 -11.30 12.55
C ALA A 715 -7.49 -11.24 13.74
N LEU A 716 -7.66 -10.08 14.39
CA LEU A 716 -8.65 -9.90 15.46
C LEU A 716 -10.07 -10.14 14.95
N GLY A 717 -10.42 -9.53 13.81
CA GLY A 717 -11.75 -9.72 13.20
C GLY A 717 -12.04 -11.16 12.84
N LEU A 718 -11.04 -11.91 12.36
CA LEU A 718 -11.18 -13.31 11.96
C LEU A 718 -11.11 -14.30 13.14
N ALA A 719 -10.23 -14.04 14.12
CA ALA A 719 -10.10 -14.92 15.29
C ALA A 719 -11.37 -14.97 16.12
N VAL A 720 -12.08 -13.85 16.21
CA VAL A 720 -13.34 -13.77 16.98
C VAL A 720 -14.45 -14.65 16.41
N ASP A 721 -14.45 -14.94 15.12
CA ASP A 721 -15.43 -15.84 14.48
C ASP A 721 -15.48 -17.22 15.16
N ASP A 722 -14.36 -17.87 15.30
CA ASP A 722 -14.25 -19.18 15.95
C ASP A 722 -14.62 -19.10 17.45
N THR A 723 -14.17 -18.04 18.15
CA THR A 723 -14.53 -17.83 19.56
C THR A 723 -16.03 -17.59 19.75
N VAL A 724 -16.70 -16.85 18.85
CA VAL A 724 -18.17 -16.66 18.86
C VAL A 724 -18.88 -18.01 18.76
N HIS A 725 -18.47 -18.84 17.79
CA HIS A 725 -19.03 -20.17 17.61
C HIS A 725 -18.80 -21.06 18.84
N PHE A 726 -17.60 -21.07 19.41
CA PHE A 726 -17.30 -21.82 20.62
C PHE A 726 -18.13 -21.35 21.81
N MET A 727 -18.11 -20.07 22.15
CA MET A 727 -18.79 -19.53 23.34
C MET A 727 -20.32 -19.70 23.26
N HIS A 728 -20.88 -19.49 22.05
CA HIS A 728 -22.31 -19.66 21.80
C HIS A 728 -22.78 -21.12 22.06
N ASN A 729 -22.05 -22.12 21.52
CA ASN A 729 -22.40 -23.52 21.71
C ASN A 729 -22.08 -24.01 23.14
N PHE A 730 -20.94 -23.57 23.70
CA PHE A 730 -20.59 -23.92 25.07
C PHE A 730 -21.69 -23.48 26.07
N GLN A 731 -22.15 -22.24 26.01
CA GLN A 731 -23.22 -21.75 26.87
C GLN A 731 -24.53 -22.56 26.70
N ARG A 732 -24.86 -22.93 25.48
CA ARG A 732 -26.04 -23.74 25.18
C ARG A 732 -25.97 -25.12 25.87
N TYR A 733 -24.87 -25.84 25.67
CA TYR A 733 -24.72 -27.19 26.24
C TYR A 733 -24.50 -27.13 27.74
N TYR A 734 -23.80 -26.16 28.27
CA TYR A 734 -23.63 -25.99 29.70
C TYR A 734 -24.94 -25.69 30.45
N ARG A 735 -25.85 -24.93 29.85
CA ARG A 735 -27.20 -24.71 30.42
C ARG A 735 -28.06 -25.97 30.40
N GLN A 736 -27.80 -26.93 29.51
CA GLN A 736 -28.54 -28.18 29.39
C GLN A 736 -28.01 -29.24 30.35
N SER A 737 -26.66 -29.42 30.40
CA SER A 737 -26.05 -30.50 31.18
C SER A 737 -25.65 -30.10 32.60
N GLY A 738 -25.28 -28.82 32.81
CA GLY A 738 -24.64 -28.35 34.04
C GLY A 738 -23.22 -28.86 34.24
N ASP A 739 -22.67 -29.64 33.29
CA ASP A 739 -21.35 -30.24 33.31
C ASP A 739 -20.44 -29.53 32.28
N THR A 740 -19.30 -29.04 32.76
CA THR A 740 -18.34 -28.28 31.93
C THR A 740 -17.65 -29.16 30.90
N VAL A 741 -17.24 -30.39 31.28
CA VAL A 741 -16.52 -31.30 30.39
C VAL A 741 -17.44 -31.80 29.28
N GLU A 742 -18.67 -32.17 29.65
CA GLU A 742 -19.68 -32.57 28.68
C GLU A 742 -20.02 -31.44 27.72
N ALA A 743 -20.21 -30.23 28.23
CA ALA A 743 -20.46 -29.03 27.39
C ALA A 743 -19.31 -28.73 26.41
N ILE A 744 -18.05 -28.82 26.86
CA ILE A 744 -16.86 -28.63 26.02
C ILE A 744 -16.81 -29.75 24.95
N THR A 745 -17.03 -31.01 25.34
CA THR A 745 -17.00 -32.11 24.41
C THR A 745 -18.01 -31.95 23.28
N HIS A 746 -19.26 -31.66 23.63
CA HIS A 746 -20.32 -31.44 22.62
C HIS A 746 -20.02 -30.18 21.76
N THR A 747 -19.48 -29.14 22.33
CA THR A 747 -19.12 -27.92 21.60
C THR A 747 -18.04 -28.20 20.55
N LEU A 748 -16.93 -28.85 20.94
CA LEU A 748 -15.85 -29.14 20.03
C LEU A 748 -16.23 -30.13 18.94
N HIS A 749 -17.08 -31.15 19.24
CA HIS A 749 -17.58 -32.09 18.23
C HIS A 749 -18.60 -31.45 17.26
N THR A 750 -19.28 -30.37 17.62
CA THR A 750 -20.26 -29.71 16.76
C THR A 750 -19.68 -28.49 16.05
N ALA A 751 -19.22 -27.47 16.80
CA ALA A 751 -18.63 -26.26 16.26
C ALA A 751 -17.16 -26.43 15.84
N GLY A 752 -16.37 -27.19 16.60
CA GLY A 752 -14.93 -27.34 16.36
C GLY A 752 -14.59 -27.95 15.00
N ARG A 753 -15.42 -28.84 14.47
CA ARG A 753 -15.23 -29.35 13.09
C ARG A 753 -15.36 -28.23 12.05
N ALA A 754 -16.33 -27.34 12.22
CA ALA A 754 -16.52 -26.22 11.31
C ALA A 754 -15.38 -25.20 11.45
N MET A 755 -14.95 -24.90 12.69
CA MET A 755 -13.82 -24.01 12.97
C MET A 755 -12.53 -24.51 12.29
N VAL A 756 -12.16 -25.78 12.40
CA VAL A 756 -10.97 -26.34 11.71
C VAL A 756 -11.09 -26.18 10.20
N VAL A 757 -12.27 -26.40 9.65
CA VAL A 757 -12.54 -26.32 8.22
C VAL A 757 -12.43 -24.89 7.72
N THR A 758 -13.03 -23.92 8.40
CA THR A 758 -12.95 -22.50 8.05
C THR A 758 -11.54 -21.96 8.17
N THR A 759 -10.84 -22.30 9.25
CA THR A 759 -9.43 -21.90 9.48
C THR A 759 -8.50 -22.42 8.38
N ILE A 760 -8.70 -23.67 7.89
CA ILE A 760 -7.88 -24.19 6.78
C ILE A 760 -8.08 -23.34 5.52
N VAL A 761 -9.32 -22.97 5.19
CA VAL A 761 -9.60 -22.15 4.00
C VAL A 761 -9.03 -20.75 4.15
N LEU A 762 -9.26 -20.12 5.31
CA LEU A 762 -8.74 -18.79 5.60
C LEU A 762 -7.21 -18.77 5.59
N SER A 763 -6.57 -19.71 6.28
CA SER A 763 -5.10 -19.78 6.30
C SER A 763 -4.51 -20.02 4.90
N LEU A 764 -5.08 -20.94 4.11
CA LEU A 764 -4.65 -21.14 2.72
C LEU A 764 -4.87 -19.88 1.87
N GLY A 765 -5.99 -19.16 2.12
CA GLY A 765 -6.30 -17.92 1.45
C GLY A 765 -5.26 -16.81 1.68
N PHE A 766 -4.72 -16.71 2.90
CA PHE A 766 -3.65 -15.76 3.20
C PHE A 766 -2.26 -16.28 2.79
N LEU A 767 -1.99 -17.58 2.93
CA LEU A 767 -0.72 -18.16 2.49
C LEU A 767 -0.50 -18.07 0.96
N ILE A 768 -1.54 -17.81 0.17
CA ILE A 768 -1.40 -17.51 -1.27
C ILE A 768 -0.48 -16.30 -1.50
N PHE A 769 -0.55 -15.28 -0.64
CA PHE A 769 0.27 -14.08 -0.75
C PHE A 769 1.78 -14.37 -0.63
N MET A 770 2.18 -15.52 -0.08
CA MET A 770 3.59 -15.96 -0.07
C MET A 770 4.14 -16.29 -1.48
N ARG A 771 3.31 -16.24 -2.52
CA ARG A 771 3.71 -16.39 -3.93
C ARG A 771 3.85 -15.06 -4.64
N SER A 772 3.70 -13.96 -3.93
CA SER A 772 3.93 -12.62 -4.46
C SER A 772 5.37 -12.44 -4.93
N ASP A 773 5.53 -11.55 -5.89
CA ASP A 773 6.84 -11.00 -6.24
C ASP A 773 7.28 -9.89 -5.26
N MET A 774 6.43 -9.52 -4.29
CA MET A 774 6.68 -8.45 -3.32
C MET A 774 6.89 -9.00 -1.91
N ASN A 775 8.02 -8.66 -1.27
CA ASN A 775 8.42 -9.13 0.06
C ASN A 775 7.42 -8.76 1.18
N ASN A 776 6.84 -7.57 1.12
CA ASN A 776 5.83 -7.10 2.09
C ASN A 776 4.56 -7.96 2.07
N LEU A 777 4.09 -8.39 0.88
CA LEU A 777 2.96 -9.30 0.73
C LEU A 777 3.29 -10.73 1.17
N ILE A 778 4.52 -11.20 0.89
CA ILE A 778 5.00 -12.51 1.39
C ILE A 778 4.93 -12.54 2.92
N ASN A 779 5.46 -11.49 3.57
CA ASN A 779 5.43 -11.35 5.02
C ASN A 779 4.00 -11.24 5.55
N PHE A 780 3.17 -10.38 4.96
CA PHE A 780 1.76 -10.21 5.32
C PHE A 780 1.00 -11.54 5.25
N GLY A 781 1.12 -12.28 4.15
CA GLY A 781 0.44 -13.55 3.94
C GLY A 781 0.87 -14.64 4.92
N GLY A 782 2.18 -14.79 5.12
CA GLY A 782 2.75 -15.77 6.04
C GLY A 782 2.37 -15.49 7.50
N LEU A 783 2.51 -14.25 7.94
CA LEU A 783 2.20 -13.82 9.31
C LEU A 783 0.70 -13.84 9.61
N THR A 784 -0.16 -13.42 8.66
CA THR A 784 -1.63 -13.51 8.83
C THR A 784 -2.08 -14.96 8.85
N GLY A 785 -1.56 -15.81 7.96
CA GLY A 785 -1.82 -17.25 7.98
C GLY A 785 -1.41 -17.89 9.32
N MET A 786 -0.26 -17.52 9.85
CA MET A 786 0.22 -17.94 11.18
C MET A 786 -0.73 -17.47 12.29
N ALA A 787 -1.17 -16.20 12.26
CA ALA A 787 -2.11 -15.66 13.24
C ALA A 787 -3.44 -16.45 13.28
N ILE A 788 -3.98 -16.78 12.12
CA ILE A 788 -5.23 -17.54 11.98
C ILE A 788 -5.06 -18.96 12.52
N ILE A 789 -3.96 -19.64 12.23
CA ILE A 789 -3.67 -20.99 12.77
C ILE A 789 -3.50 -20.94 14.29
N LEU A 790 -2.80 -19.94 14.82
CA LEU A 790 -2.65 -19.74 16.26
C LEU A 790 -3.99 -19.42 16.95
N ALA A 791 -4.89 -18.68 16.28
CA ALA A 791 -6.25 -18.40 16.78
C ALA A 791 -7.06 -19.69 16.91
N LEU A 792 -7.03 -20.55 15.91
CA LEU A 792 -7.67 -21.87 16.01
C LEU A 792 -7.13 -22.69 17.19
N LEU A 793 -5.79 -22.72 17.36
CA LEU A 793 -5.18 -23.44 18.48
C LEU A 793 -5.61 -22.85 19.83
N ALA A 794 -5.72 -21.53 19.92
CA ALA A 794 -6.20 -20.85 21.11
C ALA A 794 -7.68 -21.21 21.39
N ASP A 795 -8.54 -21.28 20.37
CA ASP A 795 -9.95 -21.63 20.52
C ASP A 795 -10.20 -23.10 20.79
N LEU A 796 -9.34 -24.00 20.30
CA LEU A 796 -9.46 -25.45 20.58
C LEU A 796 -8.84 -25.83 21.94
N LEU A 797 -7.85 -25.10 22.45
CA LEU A 797 -7.11 -25.47 23.66
C LEU A 797 -7.30 -24.47 24.80
N LEU A 798 -7.05 -23.16 24.53
CA LEU A 798 -7.04 -22.15 25.59
C LEU A 798 -8.46 -21.75 26.01
N ALA A 799 -9.39 -21.52 25.07
CA ALA A 799 -10.76 -21.16 25.39
C ALA A 799 -11.47 -22.25 26.23
N PRO A 800 -11.40 -23.55 25.89
CA PRO A 800 -11.95 -24.61 26.73
C PRO A 800 -11.22 -24.74 28.08
N ALA A 801 -9.89 -24.56 28.13
CA ALA A 801 -9.13 -24.60 29.39
C ALA A 801 -9.54 -23.47 30.34
N LEU A 802 -9.76 -22.26 29.82
CA LEU A 802 -10.28 -21.14 30.60
C LEU A 802 -11.70 -21.42 31.13
N MET A 803 -12.59 -22.00 30.30
CA MET A 803 -13.92 -22.42 30.74
C MET A 803 -13.85 -23.51 31.81
N THR A 804 -12.92 -24.45 31.67
CA THR A 804 -12.71 -25.52 32.70
C THR A 804 -12.28 -24.89 34.03
N LEU A 805 -11.39 -23.89 34.04
CA LEU A 805 -10.95 -23.22 35.28
C LEU A 805 -12.02 -22.32 35.90
N VAL A 806 -12.88 -21.70 35.08
CA VAL A 806 -13.93 -20.79 35.52
C VAL A 806 -15.17 -21.51 36.05
N PHE A 807 -15.59 -22.59 35.38
CA PHE A 807 -16.83 -23.33 35.68
C PHE A 807 -16.58 -24.69 36.28
N GLY A 808 -15.34 -25.21 36.24
CA GLY A 808 -14.99 -26.48 36.89
C GLY A 808 -15.28 -26.40 38.40
N LYS A 809 -16.00 -27.38 38.91
CA LYS A 809 -16.19 -27.49 40.36
C LYS A 809 -14.80 -27.62 41.02
N ARG A 810 -14.45 -26.69 41.88
CA ARG A 810 -13.31 -26.91 42.81
C ARG A 810 -13.65 -28.15 43.65
N ASN A 811 -13.02 -29.31 43.31
CA ASN A 811 -12.96 -30.46 44.21
C ASN A 811 -12.06 -30.08 45.41
#